data_b88c83dcc30e9d1637ff28a8888a2f76
#
_entry.id   b88c83dcc30e9d1637ff28a8888a2f76
#
_cell.length_a   1.000
_cell.length_b   1.000
_cell.length_c   1.000
_cell.angle_alpha   90.00
_cell.angle_beta   90.00
_cell.angle_gamma   90.00
#
_symmetry.space_group_name_H-M   'P 1'
#
loop_
_entity.id
_entity.type
_entity.pdbx_description
1 polymer ?
#
loop_
_entity_poly.entity_id
_entity_poly.type
_entity_poly.pdbx_seq_one_letter_code
_entity_poly.pdbx_strand_id
1 'polypeptide(L)'
;MDFERVSIKALFYDYPAEAVVKAIKDVRRNKDGYLDILPQLVRWREDAFTTTEARLMENIAHDIWMKSEAQDIPFIYRPFLLVQYMADVMLEQDAVTLEPRVRFDELFRWKDTTLFLGEDLLTTAFIANIDSKKLSKTDQVSVFDWPDYIPNGNADLNAILDKGVADVHSHYNASADVFQLNWIDLMNSLSNIEEHLKKVQEYQDVTLSTVGTEQLYPLRRMCIAAAYLRVQFFKMFNYQQNGELCCVERILEDDIYADMMKSELRSEISALRTYGLRGRNGRTIDYAIVPDNDVCSHLNNAHLISHGERKLMYQFFYRFFLRDRKAWISSPYFYLYLVLKARVRKEFVQINQLKGFENFETYQDRKDLFIEENDPVAELFDSLILQTTVRPRHNDHLEARVTPSELKRMVNNSRLVAKNYAQGIFTNKAVVSAQRLSLVVHFIKANYTKAGKAKDLRMNNRQDYARYAKYRKDLKTYIDLVLKRYHSQKASDIQLVGIDAASTEMFCRPEVFGHVFRFARKKGLYNQTYHVGEDFFDIVDGLRAIDEAILFLDLQSGNRIGHGLAMGIDARDYYERRHLRILAPKQYVLDNCVWICKTASKNDIDIPNSLETQLRGMAKRLYEGIGYDKQSGKQFDMDTYWDSILLRGDEPNKFDKDEEEPQTEWQQTAQLNNGEVNVARESKDAKLLYELYHFDHEIKENGEVRYQDKYLPSIVDVVEKLQEVMRRKVCAKQIAVECNPTSNLKIGFIDNYCDHPLLTKFDPIDKQTNVNYPLLNASVSTDDRGVFATTVYNELSLLALSLKKQKNKKGQYKYGTRQIVEYIDHLRLSGERQRFKI
;
A
#
# COMPACT_ATOMS: atom_id res chain seq x y z
N MET A 1 26.91 4.39 -5.93
CA MET A 1 26.37 4.15 -4.57
C MET A 1 26.13 5.49 -3.91
N ASP A 2 24.99 5.67 -3.24
CA ASP A 2 24.60 6.93 -2.60
C ASP A 2 24.95 6.83 -1.11
N PHE A 3 26.16 7.20 -0.77
CA PHE A 3 26.70 7.08 0.59
C PHE A 3 25.97 7.94 1.61
N GLU A 4 25.55 9.13 1.22
CA GLU A 4 24.85 10.06 2.08
C GLU A 4 23.46 9.52 2.45
N ARG A 5 22.75 8.98 1.45
CA ARG A 5 21.46 8.33 1.65
C ARG A 5 21.54 7.14 2.60
N VAL A 6 22.54 6.29 2.40
CA VAL A 6 22.76 5.13 3.27
C VAL A 6 23.14 5.58 4.69
N SER A 7 23.95 6.63 4.82
CA SER A 7 24.36 7.16 6.12
C SER A 7 23.20 7.75 6.91
N ILE A 8 22.29 8.53 6.27
CA ILE A 8 21.12 9.09 6.98
C ILE A 8 20.16 7.97 7.40
N LYS A 9 19.96 6.95 6.58
CA LYS A 9 19.20 5.77 6.96
C LYS A 9 19.83 5.08 8.17
N ALA A 10 21.13 4.81 8.13
CA ALA A 10 21.84 4.14 9.20
C ALA A 10 21.74 4.87 10.54
N LEU A 11 21.63 6.20 10.52
CA LEU A 11 21.51 7.00 11.74
C LEU A 11 20.09 7.09 12.28
N PHE A 12 19.08 7.24 11.43
CA PHE A 12 17.73 7.57 11.88
C PHE A 12 16.78 6.40 11.78
N TYR A 13 17.01 5.49 10.83
CA TYR A 13 16.17 4.32 10.70
C TYR A 13 16.83 3.13 11.39
N ASP A 14 16.08 2.52 12.32
CA ASP A 14 16.52 1.33 13.04
C ASP A 14 17.83 1.52 13.84
N TYR A 15 18.24 2.77 14.10
CA TYR A 15 19.37 3.03 14.97
C TYR A 15 19.01 2.64 16.41
N PRO A 16 19.84 1.86 17.12
CA PRO A 16 19.50 1.40 18.47
C PRO A 16 19.37 2.58 19.45
N ALA A 17 18.18 2.73 20.04
CA ALA A 17 17.95 3.76 21.07
C ALA A 17 18.94 3.62 22.25
N GLU A 18 19.34 2.40 22.56
CA GLU A 18 20.35 2.06 23.58
C GLU A 18 21.70 2.71 23.27
N ALA A 19 22.11 2.68 22.00
CA ALA A 19 23.37 3.31 21.57
C ALA A 19 23.30 4.82 21.73
N VAL A 20 22.15 5.43 21.42
CA VAL A 20 21.92 6.87 21.63
C VAL A 20 21.99 7.23 23.13
N VAL A 21 21.28 6.47 23.98
CA VAL A 21 21.31 6.67 25.44
C VAL A 21 22.73 6.50 25.98
N LYS A 22 23.46 5.49 25.52
CA LYS A 22 24.88 5.31 25.90
C LYS A 22 25.70 6.52 25.50
N ALA A 23 25.59 7.01 24.28
CA ALA A 23 26.33 8.17 23.81
C ALA A 23 25.97 9.46 24.60
N ILE A 24 24.69 9.65 24.97
CA ILE A 24 24.25 10.74 25.87
C ILE A 24 24.95 10.63 27.24
N LYS A 25 24.97 9.44 27.83
CA LYS A 25 25.64 9.21 29.12
C LYS A 25 27.15 9.43 29.04
N ASP A 26 27.76 9.05 27.91
CA ASP A 26 29.21 9.26 27.68
C ASP A 26 29.57 10.74 27.61
N VAL A 27 28.79 11.56 26.90
CA VAL A 27 28.98 13.04 26.85
C VAL A 27 28.87 13.67 28.22
N ARG A 28 27.91 13.24 29.05
CA ARG A 28 27.80 13.74 30.45
C ARG A 28 29.00 13.36 31.32
N ARG A 29 29.76 12.34 30.93
CA ARG A 29 31.02 11.91 31.59
C ARG A 29 32.27 12.49 30.91
N ASN A 30 32.10 13.55 30.09
CA ASN A 30 33.17 14.20 29.32
C ASN A 30 33.88 13.24 28.31
N LYS A 31 33.13 12.29 27.70
CA LYS A 31 33.58 11.47 26.59
C LYS A 31 32.97 11.94 25.29
N ASP A 32 33.47 11.49 24.15
CA ASP A 32 33.08 11.99 22.81
C ASP A 32 31.63 11.65 22.37
N GLY A 33 30.93 10.74 23.04
CA GLY A 33 29.56 10.36 22.68
C GLY A 33 29.45 9.86 21.25
N TYR A 34 30.31 8.91 20.89
CA TYR A 34 30.41 8.37 19.54
C TYR A 34 29.16 7.57 19.14
N LEU A 35 28.68 7.79 17.89
CA LEU A 35 27.63 7.02 17.26
C LEU A 35 28.24 6.09 16.21
N ASP A 36 28.34 4.81 16.52
CA ASP A 36 28.86 3.80 15.60
C ASP A 36 27.80 3.42 14.56
N ILE A 37 28.01 3.81 13.31
CA ILE A 37 27.11 3.50 12.20
C ILE A 37 27.49 2.23 11.44
N LEU A 38 28.70 1.71 11.64
CA LEU A 38 29.22 0.56 10.92
C LEU A 38 28.34 -0.70 11.04
N PRO A 39 27.84 -1.07 12.23
CA PRO A 39 26.93 -2.22 12.36
C PRO A 39 25.63 -2.04 11.57
N GLN A 40 25.15 -0.82 11.45
CA GLN A 40 23.94 -0.51 10.68
C GLN A 40 24.21 -0.58 9.19
N LEU A 41 25.34 -0.06 8.72
CA LEU A 41 25.74 -0.14 7.32
C LEU A 41 25.90 -1.60 6.86
N VAL A 42 26.45 -2.47 7.71
CA VAL A 42 26.59 -3.91 7.39
C VAL A 42 25.24 -4.62 7.34
N ARG A 43 24.23 -4.17 8.08
CA ARG A 43 22.87 -4.71 8.05
C ARG A 43 22.10 -4.30 6.80
N TRP A 44 22.32 -3.12 6.28
CA TRP A 44 21.70 -2.61 5.08
C TRP A 44 22.30 -3.25 3.82
N ARG A 45 22.08 -4.56 3.66
CA ARG A 45 22.54 -5.34 2.51
C ARG A 45 21.71 -5.05 1.24
N GLU A 46 21.43 -3.81 0.93
CA GLU A 46 20.89 -3.48 -0.39
C GLU A 46 21.91 -3.81 -1.50
N ASP A 47 23.21 -3.66 -1.16
CA ASP A 47 24.33 -4.08 -1.99
C ASP A 47 25.31 -4.87 -1.12
N ALA A 48 26.00 -5.84 -1.70
CA ALA A 48 27.05 -6.59 -1.02
C ALA A 48 28.28 -5.69 -0.81
N PHE A 49 28.40 -5.06 0.36
CA PHE A 49 29.57 -4.29 0.73
C PHE A 49 30.68 -5.18 1.28
N THR A 50 31.90 -4.89 0.86
CA THR A 50 33.07 -5.37 1.57
C THR A 50 33.22 -4.59 2.89
N THR A 51 33.92 -5.17 3.87
CA THR A 51 34.24 -4.49 5.14
C THR A 51 34.97 -3.17 4.90
N THR A 52 35.81 -3.11 3.84
CA THR A 52 36.54 -1.91 3.47
C THR A 52 35.60 -0.80 2.96
N GLU A 53 34.61 -1.16 2.12
CA GLU A 53 33.60 -0.21 1.64
C GLU A 53 32.74 0.32 2.78
N ALA A 54 32.30 -0.55 3.71
CA ALA A 54 31.53 -0.12 4.87
C ALA A 54 32.31 0.88 5.74
N ARG A 55 33.61 0.69 5.95
CA ARG A 55 34.49 1.64 6.66
C ARG A 55 34.68 2.94 5.88
N LEU A 56 34.77 2.87 4.55
CA LEU A 56 34.86 4.05 3.71
C LEU A 56 33.57 4.86 3.80
N MET A 57 32.41 4.24 3.81
CA MET A 57 31.10 4.90 3.99
C MET A 57 31.01 5.58 5.36
N GLU A 58 31.49 4.93 6.41
CA GLU A 58 31.57 5.52 7.75
C GLU A 58 32.45 6.79 7.72
N ASN A 59 33.63 6.73 7.12
CA ASN A 59 34.52 7.89 6.99
C ASN A 59 33.87 9.02 6.18
N ILE A 60 33.17 8.71 5.09
CA ILE A 60 32.47 9.73 4.28
C ILE A 60 31.36 10.40 5.10
N ALA A 61 30.58 9.63 5.87
CA ALA A 61 29.58 10.19 6.76
C ALA A 61 30.21 11.13 7.79
N HIS A 62 31.35 10.74 8.37
CA HIS A 62 32.12 11.59 9.26
C HIS A 62 32.62 12.85 8.57
N ASP A 63 33.13 12.75 7.35
CA ASP A 63 33.65 13.89 6.57
C ASP A 63 32.55 14.91 6.25
N ILE A 64 31.34 14.47 5.92
CA ILE A 64 30.21 15.36 5.69
C ILE A 64 29.90 16.17 6.95
N TRP A 65 29.95 15.54 8.13
CA TRP A 65 29.71 16.21 9.41
C TRP A 65 30.88 17.08 9.83
N MET A 66 32.13 16.74 9.46
CA MET A 66 33.33 17.51 9.79
C MET A 66 33.53 18.73 8.89
N LYS A 67 33.03 18.73 7.67
CA LYS A 67 33.09 19.88 6.76
C LYS A 67 32.29 21.09 7.21
N SER A 68 31.38 20.91 8.17
CA SER A 68 30.76 22.05 8.85
C SER A 68 31.78 22.70 9.79
N GLU A 69 31.73 24.03 9.98
CA GLU A 69 32.57 24.83 10.88
C GLU A 69 32.50 24.38 12.38
N ALA A 70 31.95 23.21 12.67
CA ALA A 70 31.65 22.69 13.99
C ALA A 70 32.64 21.61 14.48
N GLN A 71 33.91 21.77 14.17
CA GLN A 71 34.94 20.77 14.51
C GLN A 71 35.07 20.47 16.01
N ASP A 72 34.70 21.43 16.86
CA ASP A 72 34.83 21.32 18.32
C ASP A 72 33.57 20.71 19.00
N ILE A 73 32.59 20.23 18.26
CA ILE A 73 31.32 19.75 18.81
C ILE A 73 31.35 18.22 18.91
N PRO A 74 30.99 17.66 20.08
CA PRO A 74 30.90 16.21 20.24
C PRO A 74 30.03 15.55 19.18
N PHE A 75 30.40 14.35 18.78
CA PHE A 75 29.82 13.64 17.63
C PHE A 75 28.30 13.48 17.72
N ILE A 76 27.75 13.18 18.88
CA ILE A 76 26.31 13.02 19.11
C ILE A 76 25.47 14.27 18.81
N TYR A 77 26.08 15.44 18.73
CA TYR A 77 25.38 16.67 18.37
C TYR A 77 25.29 16.91 16.85
N ARG A 78 25.93 16.07 16.04
CA ARG A 78 26.13 16.30 14.60
C ARG A 78 25.12 15.65 13.65
N PRO A 79 24.24 14.68 14.05
CA PRO A 79 23.35 14.02 13.08
C PRO A 79 22.49 15.00 12.28
N PHE A 80 22.14 16.15 12.86
CA PHE A 80 21.33 17.18 12.22
C PHE A 80 22.04 17.95 11.10
N LEU A 81 23.36 17.93 11.05
CA LEU A 81 24.13 18.49 9.97
C LEU A 81 24.01 17.65 8.70
N LEU A 82 23.93 16.31 8.86
CA LEU A 82 23.63 15.43 7.74
C LEU A 82 22.18 15.61 7.25
N VAL A 83 21.23 15.79 8.19
CA VAL A 83 19.81 16.11 7.84
C VAL A 83 19.73 17.40 7.03
N GLN A 84 20.44 18.45 7.45
CA GLN A 84 20.54 19.72 6.70
C GLN A 84 21.14 19.52 5.32
N TYR A 85 22.27 18.82 5.22
CA TYR A 85 22.93 18.55 3.94
C TYR A 85 22.00 17.81 2.98
N MET A 86 21.36 16.75 3.43
CA MET A 86 20.43 15.97 2.62
C MET A 86 19.21 16.79 2.20
N ALA A 87 18.69 17.63 3.09
CA ALA A 87 17.59 18.54 2.78
C ALA A 87 17.99 19.56 1.69
N ASP A 88 19.16 20.19 1.82
CA ASP A 88 19.67 21.18 0.86
C ASP A 88 19.97 20.55 -0.52
N VAL A 89 20.37 19.27 -0.57
CA VAL A 89 20.59 18.54 -1.83
C VAL A 89 19.26 18.21 -2.53
N MET A 90 18.25 17.73 -1.77
CA MET A 90 17.02 17.18 -2.35
C MET A 90 15.92 18.24 -2.51
N LEU A 91 15.93 19.32 -1.76
CA LEU A 91 14.88 20.33 -1.77
C LEU A 91 15.33 21.64 -2.42
N GLU A 92 14.36 22.37 -2.93
CA GLU A 92 14.44 23.75 -3.37
C GLU A 92 13.20 24.51 -2.88
N GLN A 93 13.29 25.83 -2.83
CA GLN A 93 12.16 26.67 -2.46
C GLN A 93 11.51 27.21 -3.73
N ASP A 94 10.21 27.11 -3.85
CA ASP A 94 9.45 27.76 -4.90
C ASP A 94 9.61 29.29 -4.80
N ALA A 95 9.92 29.92 -5.92
CA ALA A 95 10.24 31.37 -5.95
C ALA A 95 9.03 32.27 -5.66
N VAL A 96 7.81 31.76 -5.83
CA VAL A 96 6.56 32.52 -5.71
C VAL A 96 5.84 32.20 -4.40
N THR A 97 5.63 30.91 -4.13
CA THR A 97 4.88 30.47 -2.95
C THR A 97 5.75 30.33 -1.71
N LEU A 98 7.06 30.29 -1.86
CA LEU A 98 8.06 30.00 -0.82
C LEU A 98 7.91 28.60 -0.21
N GLU A 99 7.07 27.76 -0.75
CA GLU A 99 6.87 26.38 -0.31
C GLU A 99 8.05 25.49 -0.73
N PRO A 100 8.36 24.44 0.03
CA PRO A 100 9.37 23.47 -0.36
C PRO A 100 8.93 22.67 -1.59
N ARG A 101 9.89 22.37 -2.47
CA ARG A 101 9.73 21.52 -3.65
C ARG A 101 10.86 20.49 -3.67
N VAL A 102 10.56 19.27 -4.10
CA VAL A 102 11.59 18.26 -4.31
C VAL A 102 12.25 18.51 -5.67
N ARG A 103 13.58 18.62 -5.72
CA ARG A 103 14.32 18.69 -6.99
C ARG A 103 13.96 17.46 -7.84
N PHE A 104 13.52 17.68 -9.06
CA PHE A 104 12.96 16.59 -9.89
C PHE A 104 13.91 15.41 -10.06
N ASP A 105 15.20 15.66 -10.26
CA ASP A 105 16.20 14.59 -10.44
C ASP A 105 16.50 13.80 -9.16
N GLU A 106 16.11 14.33 -8.00
CA GLU A 106 16.29 13.73 -6.67
C GLU A 106 15.05 12.94 -6.17
N LEU A 107 13.97 12.85 -6.93
CA LEU A 107 12.72 12.23 -6.51
C LEU A 107 12.89 10.79 -6.03
N PHE A 108 13.73 9.96 -6.67
CA PHE A 108 13.97 8.60 -6.21
C PHE A 108 14.70 8.57 -4.87
N ARG A 109 15.71 9.43 -4.71
CA ARG A 109 16.43 9.57 -3.44
C ARG A 109 15.49 10.10 -2.34
N TRP A 110 14.66 11.09 -2.66
CA TRP A 110 13.64 11.63 -1.78
C TRP A 110 12.67 10.55 -1.33
N LYS A 111 12.03 9.84 -2.28
CA LYS A 111 11.07 8.77 -1.98
C LYS A 111 11.68 7.69 -1.10
N ASP A 112 12.87 7.23 -1.42
CA ASP A 112 13.56 6.21 -0.64
C ASP A 112 13.91 6.69 0.78
N THR A 113 14.41 7.92 0.93
CA THR A 113 14.77 8.48 2.25
C THR A 113 13.52 8.76 3.10
N THR A 114 12.50 9.38 2.52
CA THR A 114 11.30 9.81 3.26
C THR A 114 10.33 8.67 3.57
N LEU A 115 10.39 7.57 2.84
CA LEU A 115 9.68 6.34 3.21
C LEU A 115 10.03 5.93 4.64
N PHE A 116 11.32 6.01 4.99
CA PHE A 116 11.82 5.66 6.32
C PHE A 116 11.60 6.75 7.37
N LEU A 117 11.83 8.01 7.00
CA LEU A 117 11.91 9.12 7.96
C LEU A 117 10.64 9.98 8.02
N GLY A 118 9.77 9.88 7.01
CA GLY A 118 8.72 10.86 6.78
C GLY A 118 9.26 12.12 6.08
N GLU A 119 8.41 12.83 5.36
CA GLU A 119 8.81 14.04 4.62
C GLU A 119 9.07 15.23 5.55
N ASP A 120 8.39 15.31 6.67
CA ASP A 120 8.44 16.45 7.58
C ASP A 120 9.82 16.70 8.21
N LEU A 121 10.63 15.65 8.43
CA LEU A 121 11.97 15.82 9.01
C LEU A 121 12.89 16.70 8.13
N LEU A 122 12.99 16.34 6.86
CA LEU A 122 13.84 17.05 5.91
C LEU A 122 13.26 18.41 5.52
N THR A 123 11.93 18.46 5.36
CA THR A 123 11.24 19.69 4.97
C THR A 123 11.33 20.77 6.05
N THR A 124 11.10 20.40 7.31
CA THR A 124 11.22 21.36 8.44
C THR A 124 12.67 21.82 8.64
N ALA A 125 13.64 20.92 8.51
CA ALA A 125 15.06 21.28 8.59
C ALA A 125 15.45 22.25 7.46
N PHE A 126 15.00 21.99 6.22
CA PHE A 126 15.25 22.84 5.07
C PHE A 126 14.74 24.27 5.28
N ILE A 127 13.45 24.40 5.63
CA ILE A 127 12.83 25.71 5.86
C ILE A 127 13.47 26.43 7.04
N ALA A 128 13.71 25.73 8.16
CA ALA A 128 14.38 26.31 9.32
C ALA A 128 15.79 26.81 9.02
N ASN A 129 16.55 26.11 8.16
CA ASN A 129 17.89 26.53 7.72
C ASN A 129 17.82 27.81 6.88
N ILE A 130 16.85 27.92 5.94
CA ILE A 130 16.64 29.14 5.16
C ILE A 130 16.29 30.31 6.07
N ASP A 131 15.34 30.12 6.96
CA ASP A 131 14.86 31.19 7.86
C ASP A 131 15.93 31.64 8.87
N SER A 132 16.78 30.73 9.32
CA SER A 132 17.90 31.07 10.21
C SER A 132 18.91 32.02 9.59
N LYS A 133 18.98 32.08 8.27
CA LYS A 133 19.89 32.95 7.50
C LYS A 133 19.24 34.31 7.13
N LYS A 134 17.94 34.48 7.33
CA LYS A 134 17.23 35.74 7.04
C LYS A 134 17.51 36.77 8.11
N LEU A 135 17.74 38.01 7.70
CA LEU A 135 18.01 39.14 8.59
C LEU A 135 16.75 39.67 9.26
N SER A 136 15.59 39.50 8.63
CA SER A 136 14.31 39.98 9.11
C SER A 136 13.38 38.82 9.48
N LYS A 137 12.79 38.87 10.66
CA LYS A 137 11.77 37.89 11.11
C LYS A 137 10.48 37.94 10.29
N THR A 138 10.22 39.07 9.60
CA THR A 138 9.04 39.21 8.73
C THR A 138 9.08 38.33 7.49
N ASP A 139 10.27 37.85 7.11
CA ASP A 139 10.46 36.97 5.94
C ASP A 139 10.44 35.48 6.31
N GLN A 140 10.19 35.14 7.56
CA GLN A 140 10.12 33.74 8.01
C GLN A 140 8.84 33.07 7.50
N VAL A 141 8.93 31.80 7.18
CA VAL A 141 7.77 30.96 6.91
C VAL A 141 7.07 30.68 8.24
N SER A 142 5.98 31.37 8.51
CA SER A 142 5.20 31.23 9.76
C SER A 142 4.21 30.09 9.70
N VAL A 143 3.90 29.57 8.51
CA VAL A 143 2.84 28.62 8.25
C VAL A 143 3.43 27.27 7.83
N PHE A 144 3.00 26.19 8.48
CA PHE A 144 3.46 24.82 8.25
C PHE A 144 2.36 23.98 7.60
N ASP A 145 1.66 24.56 6.60
CA ASP A 145 0.50 23.96 5.96
C ASP A 145 0.79 23.39 4.57
N TRP A 146 2.07 23.13 4.27
CA TRP A 146 2.40 22.41 3.04
C TRP A 146 1.78 21.01 3.03
N PRO A 147 1.51 20.43 1.85
CA PRO A 147 0.91 19.11 1.72
C PRO A 147 1.74 18.01 2.41
N ASP A 148 1.10 16.90 2.81
CA ASP A 148 1.81 15.70 3.29
C ASP A 148 2.74 15.12 2.22
N TYR A 149 2.42 15.36 0.95
CA TYR A 149 3.27 15.10 -0.20
C TYR A 149 3.89 16.41 -0.70
N ILE A 150 5.21 16.46 -0.75
CA ILE A 150 5.95 17.62 -1.25
C ILE A 150 6.04 17.55 -2.78
N PRO A 151 5.49 18.54 -3.52
CA PRO A 151 5.52 18.54 -4.97
C PRO A 151 6.93 18.59 -5.53
N ASN A 152 7.12 18.06 -6.74
CA ASN A 152 8.39 18.16 -7.44
C ASN A 152 8.62 19.57 -8.04
N GLY A 153 9.88 19.91 -8.36
CA GLY A 153 10.28 21.21 -8.95
C GLY A 153 10.09 21.31 -10.48
N ASN A 154 9.53 20.29 -11.16
CA ASN A 154 9.32 20.33 -12.60
C ASN A 154 8.04 21.11 -12.95
N ALA A 155 8.18 22.33 -13.45
CA ALA A 155 7.07 23.23 -13.76
C ALA A 155 6.12 22.67 -14.83
N ASP A 156 6.64 22.06 -15.89
CA ASP A 156 5.83 21.52 -16.98
C ASP A 156 4.96 20.34 -16.50
N LEU A 157 5.53 19.48 -15.66
CA LEU A 157 4.82 18.36 -15.07
C LEU A 157 3.75 18.86 -14.08
N ASN A 158 4.09 19.81 -13.23
CA ASN A 158 3.13 20.38 -12.27
C ASN A 158 1.97 21.09 -12.99
N ALA A 159 2.22 21.81 -14.09
CA ALA A 159 1.15 22.45 -14.89
C ALA A 159 0.11 21.44 -15.43
N ILE A 160 0.50 20.17 -15.62
CA ILE A 160 -0.42 19.09 -15.99
C ILE A 160 -1.12 18.53 -14.76
N LEU A 161 -0.37 18.20 -13.73
CA LEU A 161 -0.91 17.59 -12.50
C LEU A 161 -1.89 18.55 -11.79
N ASP A 162 -1.70 19.85 -11.89
CA ASP A 162 -2.56 20.86 -11.31
C ASP A 162 -3.96 20.95 -11.97
N LYS A 163 -4.13 20.34 -13.15
CA LYS A 163 -5.47 20.18 -13.76
C LYS A 163 -6.35 19.20 -12.98
N GLY A 164 -5.77 18.42 -12.06
CA GLY A 164 -6.42 17.40 -11.27
C GLY A 164 -6.09 15.98 -11.72
N VAL A 165 -6.17 15.05 -10.79
CA VAL A 165 -5.92 13.62 -10.99
C VAL A 165 -7.08 12.80 -10.44
N ALA A 166 -7.30 11.62 -11.00
CA ALA A 166 -8.23 10.64 -10.47
C ALA A 166 -7.46 9.45 -9.90
N ASP A 167 -7.67 9.18 -8.62
CA ASP A 167 -7.27 7.91 -8.01
C ASP A 167 -8.47 6.96 -8.09
N VAL A 168 -8.38 6.01 -9.01
CA VAL A 168 -9.49 5.07 -9.27
C VAL A 168 -9.31 3.74 -8.55
N HIS A 169 -8.22 3.60 -7.78
CA HIS A 169 -7.92 2.42 -7.01
C HIS A 169 -7.21 2.79 -5.70
N SER A 170 -7.99 3.12 -4.68
CA SER A 170 -7.47 3.41 -3.34
C SER A 170 -8.36 2.82 -2.27
N HIS A 171 -7.77 2.14 -1.29
CA HIS A 171 -8.52 1.57 -0.17
C HIS A 171 -8.85 2.66 0.85
N TYR A 172 -10.14 2.78 1.21
CA TYR A 172 -10.67 3.84 2.05
C TYR A 172 -9.89 4.03 3.36
N ASN A 173 -9.79 2.98 4.15
CA ASN A 173 -9.16 3.04 5.47
C ASN A 173 -7.64 3.28 5.43
N ALA A 174 -7.00 3.09 4.28
CA ALA A 174 -5.58 3.30 4.07
C ALA A 174 -5.27 4.54 3.20
N SER A 175 -6.28 5.39 2.91
CA SER A 175 -6.12 6.59 2.08
C SER A 175 -5.55 7.80 2.84
N ALA A 176 -5.56 7.81 4.17
CA ALA A 176 -4.92 8.84 5.00
C ALA A 176 -3.47 8.43 5.37
N ASP A 177 -2.67 9.37 5.85
CA ASP A 177 -1.37 9.07 6.45
C ASP A 177 -1.55 8.31 7.76
N VAL A 178 -1.52 6.98 7.68
CA VAL A 178 -1.76 6.08 8.81
C VAL A 178 -0.76 6.27 9.95
N PHE A 179 0.51 6.55 9.63
CA PHE A 179 1.51 6.80 10.66
C PHE A 179 1.22 8.09 11.42
N GLN A 180 0.97 9.19 10.73
CA GLN A 180 0.76 10.49 11.36
C GLN A 180 -0.47 10.49 12.27
N LEU A 181 -1.56 9.84 11.84
CA LEU A 181 -2.77 9.72 12.64
C LEU A 181 -2.53 8.94 13.94
N ASN A 182 -1.91 7.76 13.85
CA ASN A 182 -1.56 6.96 15.02
C ASN A 182 -0.54 7.67 15.93
N TRP A 183 0.42 8.39 15.33
CA TRP A 183 1.41 9.13 16.09
C TRP A 183 0.80 10.26 16.92
N ILE A 184 -0.10 11.03 16.31
CA ILE A 184 -0.80 12.13 17.00
C ILE A 184 -1.64 11.57 18.15
N ASP A 185 -2.37 10.49 17.89
CA ASP A 185 -3.21 9.88 18.92
C ASP A 185 -2.37 9.33 20.07
N LEU A 186 -1.31 8.58 19.76
CA LEU A 186 -0.35 8.09 20.76
C LEU A 186 0.25 9.23 21.62
N MET A 187 0.64 10.34 20.99
CA MET A 187 1.27 11.48 21.66
C MET A 187 0.28 12.31 22.52
N ASN A 188 -1.03 12.15 22.31
CA ASN A 188 -2.06 12.91 23.01
C ASN A 188 -2.86 12.11 24.04
N SER A 189 -2.76 10.79 24.05
CA SER A 189 -3.60 9.95 24.91
C SER A 189 -2.80 8.98 25.80
N LEU A 190 -1.88 8.20 25.24
CA LEU A 190 -1.17 7.09 25.92
C LEU A 190 -2.11 6.07 26.59
N SER A 191 -3.39 6.04 26.20
CA SER A 191 -4.36 5.09 26.73
C SER A 191 -4.15 3.72 26.07
N ASN A 192 -4.45 2.66 26.82
CA ASN A 192 -4.47 1.26 26.33
C ASN A 192 -3.25 0.81 25.52
N ILE A 193 -2.11 1.47 25.71
CA ILE A 193 -0.89 1.18 24.93
C ILE A 193 -0.49 -0.30 25.01
N GLU A 194 -0.73 -0.96 26.13
CA GLU A 194 -0.41 -2.37 26.34
C GLU A 194 -1.29 -3.29 25.49
N GLU A 195 -2.58 -2.97 25.37
CA GLU A 195 -3.54 -3.73 24.58
C GLU A 195 -3.24 -3.57 23.09
N HIS A 196 -2.98 -2.36 22.65
CA HIS A 196 -2.62 -2.08 21.26
C HIS A 196 -1.33 -2.80 20.85
N LEU A 197 -0.32 -2.80 21.72
CA LEU A 197 0.97 -3.44 21.42
C LEU A 197 0.94 -4.98 21.44
N LYS A 198 -0.05 -5.62 22.09
CA LYS A 198 -0.24 -7.07 21.95
C LYS A 198 -0.46 -7.48 20.50
N LYS A 199 -1.23 -6.69 19.74
CA LYS A 199 -1.44 -6.94 18.32
C LYS A 199 -0.14 -6.90 17.52
N VAL A 200 0.79 -6.00 17.86
CA VAL A 200 2.12 -5.95 17.22
C VAL A 200 2.94 -7.20 17.56
N GLN A 201 2.90 -7.67 18.80
CA GLN A 201 3.66 -8.86 19.23
C GLN A 201 3.18 -10.14 18.56
N GLU A 202 1.88 -10.28 18.32
CA GLU A 202 1.31 -11.43 17.61
C GLU A 202 1.82 -11.54 16.15
N TYR A 203 2.21 -10.43 15.54
CA TYR A 203 2.74 -10.36 14.18
C TYR A 203 4.27 -10.29 14.09
N GLN A 204 4.99 -10.20 15.20
CA GLN A 204 6.46 -10.08 15.19
C GLN A 204 7.17 -11.31 14.59
N ASP A 205 6.58 -12.48 14.67
CA ASP A 205 7.13 -13.70 14.10
C ASP A 205 7.17 -13.69 12.55
N VAL A 206 6.38 -12.84 11.91
CA VAL A 206 6.31 -12.73 10.44
C VAL A 206 7.24 -11.63 9.92
N THR A 207 7.54 -10.62 10.71
CA THR A 207 8.43 -9.53 10.32
C THR A 207 9.89 -9.85 10.62
N LEU A 208 10.57 -10.48 9.69
CA LEU A 208 12.03 -10.69 9.68
C LEU A 208 12.87 -9.40 9.81
N SER A 209 12.23 -8.26 9.95
CA SER A 209 12.86 -6.96 10.18
C SER A 209 13.59 -6.87 11.53
N THR A 210 13.37 -7.82 12.41
CA THR A 210 14.02 -7.91 13.73
C THR A 210 15.07 -8.99 13.83
N VAL A 211 15.40 -9.72 12.75
CA VAL A 211 16.46 -10.73 12.77
C VAL A 211 17.79 -10.03 13.06
N GLY A 212 18.25 -10.17 14.28
CA GLY A 212 19.62 -9.84 14.70
C GLY A 212 19.80 -8.58 15.55
N THR A 213 18.74 -7.93 16.04
CA THR A 213 18.84 -6.95 17.13
C THR A 213 17.91 -7.36 18.26
N GLU A 214 18.45 -7.89 19.33
CA GLU A 214 17.84 -7.76 20.63
C GLU A 214 17.68 -6.25 20.89
N GLN A 215 16.49 -5.72 20.70
CA GLN A 215 16.18 -4.38 21.18
C GLN A 215 16.07 -4.49 22.69
N LEU A 216 17.03 -3.92 23.39
CA LEU A 216 17.05 -3.90 24.82
C LEU A 216 15.83 -3.18 25.41
N TYR A 217 15.27 -2.20 24.64
CA TYR A 217 14.10 -1.43 25.12
C TYR A 217 12.82 -1.89 24.43
N PRO A 218 11.79 -2.34 25.20
CA PRO A 218 10.48 -2.67 24.66
C PRO A 218 9.81 -1.48 23.98
N LEU A 219 9.05 -1.73 22.90
CA LEU A 219 8.34 -0.70 22.13
C LEU A 219 7.41 0.15 23.03
N ARG A 220 6.80 -0.47 24.05
CA ARG A 220 5.98 0.23 25.04
C ARG A 220 6.75 1.37 25.75
N ARG A 221 7.94 1.09 26.27
CA ARG A 221 8.77 2.12 26.92
C ARG A 221 9.24 3.18 25.94
N MET A 222 9.54 2.78 24.71
CA MET A 222 9.89 3.72 23.64
C MET A 222 8.75 4.70 23.33
N CYS A 223 7.51 4.25 23.28
CA CYS A 223 6.33 5.12 23.08
C CYS A 223 6.17 6.12 24.24
N ILE A 224 6.29 5.67 25.49
CA ILE A 224 6.21 6.53 26.67
C ILE A 224 7.35 7.55 26.67
N ALA A 225 8.56 7.12 26.35
CA ALA A 225 9.74 7.98 26.26
C ALA A 225 9.59 9.05 25.16
N ALA A 226 9.05 8.69 24.00
CA ALA A 226 8.77 9.62 22.92
C ALA A 226 7.74 10.69 23.34
N ALA A 227 6.64 10.27 23.96
CA ALA A 227 5.63 11.21 24.48
C ALA A 227 6.21 12.13 25.56
N TYR A 228 7.03 11.60 26.46
CA TYR A 228 7.73 12.39 27.45
C TYR A 228 8.60 13.46 26.79
N LEU A 229 9.48 13.07 25.88
CA LEU A 229 10.37 14.02 25.19
C LEU A 229 9.57 15.08 24.44
N ARG A 230 8.48 14.69 23.74
CA ARG A 230 7.63 15.64 23.02
C ARG A 230 7.03 16.70 23.94
N VAL A 231 6.52 16.30 25.09
CA VAL A 231 5.99 17.24 26.11
C VAL A 231 7.09 18.17 26.62
N GLN A 232 8.28 17.63 26.94
CA GLN A 232 9.38 18.45 27.46
C GLN A 232 9.87 19.46 26.40
N PHE A 233 10.01 19.05 25.13
CA PHE A 233 10.37 19.98 24.05
C PHE A 233 9.26 21.03 23.79
N PHE A 234 7.99 20.63 23.81
CA PHE A 234 6.89 21.56 23.68
C PHE A 234 6.94 22.65 24.77
N LYS A 235 7.13 22.29 26.03
CA LYS A 235 7.28 23.24 27.15
C LYS A 235 8.52 24.13 27.01
N MET A 236 9.65 23.53 26.60
CA MET A 236 10.90 24.26 26.40
C MET A 236 10.75 25.36 25.35
N PHE A 237 10.08 25.08 24.26
CA PHE A 237 9.98 26.01 23.14
C PHE A 237 8.84 27.02 23.29
N ASN A 238 7.73 26.64 23.89
CA ASN A 238 6.56 27.54 23.99
C ASN A 238 6.45 28.26 25.34
N TYR A 239 6.93 27.66 26.43
CA TYR A 239 6.85 28.23 27.80
C TYR A 239 8.20 28.58 28.41
N GLN A 240 9.29 28.39 27.67
CA GLN A 240 10.67 28.63 28.11
C GLN A 240 11.05 27.87 29.41
N GLN A 241 10.33 26.83 29.75
CA GLN A 241 10.61 25.97 30.89
C GLN A 241 11.82 25.06 30.61
N ASN A 242 12.69 24.89 31.57
CA ASN A 242 13.78 23.91 31.45
C ASN A 242 13.21 22.51 31.74
N GLY A 243 13.21 21.63 30.75
CA GLY A 243 12.78 20.26 30.89
C GLY A 243 13.84 19.36 31.56
N GLU A 244 13.43 18.39 32.35
CA GLU A 244 14.31 17.34 32.90
C GLU A 244 14.51 16.21 31.87
N LEU A 245 15.13 16.50 30.74
CA LEU A 245 15.28 15.57 29.61
C LEU A 245 15.91 14.22 30.01
N CYS A 246 16.77 14.22 31.04
CA CYS A 246 17.47 13.00 31.48
C CYS A 246 16.56 11.91 32.09
N CYS A 247 15.34 12.24 32.51
CA CYS A 247 14.38 11.24 32.98
C CYS A 247 14.00 10.21 31.91
N VAL A 248 14.15 10.54 30.62
CA VAL A 248 13.87 9.61 29.49
C VAL A 248 14.71 8.35 29.57
N GLU A 249 15.95 8.45 30.06
CA GLU A 249 16.83 7.29 30.17
C GLU A 249 16.27 6.27 31.16
N ARG A 250 15.76 6.75 32.33
CA ARG A 250 15.13 5.89 33.29
C ARG A 250 13.78 5.31 32.80
N ILE A 251 13.01 6.08 32.03
CA ILE A 251 11.79 5.56 31.39
C ILE A 251 12.13 4.37 30.48
N LEU A 252 13.22 4.44 29.74
CA LEU A 252 13.65 3.38 28.85
C LEU A 252 14.21 2.15 29.58
N GLU A 253 14.81 2.32 30.76
CA GLU A 253 15.53 1.27 31.47
C GLU A 253 14.70 0.57 32.57
N ASP A 254 13.65 1.21 33.11
CA ASP A 254 12.88 0.77 34.28
C ASP A 254 11.38 0.75 34.00
N ASP A 255 10.75 -0.43 34.03
CA ASP A 255 9.32 -0.60 33.75
C ASP A 255 8.43 0.06 34.80
N ILE A 256 8.80 0.00 36.10
CA ILE A 256 8.02 0.61 37.19
C ILE A 256 8.04 2.13 37.06
N TYR A 257 9.21 2.69 36.75
CA TYR A 257 9.32 4.11 36.50
C TYR A 257 8.56 4.57 35.25
N ALA A 258 8.58 3.77 34.19
CA ALA A 258 7.82 4.04 32.99
C ALA A 258 6.30 4.06 33.26
N ASP A 259 5.77 3.17 34.11
CA ASP A 259 4.36 3.15 34.50
C ASP A 259 3.96 4.39 35.31
N MET A 260 4.80 4.77 36.24
CA MET A 260 4.61 6.00 37.03
C MET A 260 4.58 7.21 36.09
N MET A 261 5.57 7.35 35.22
CA MET A 261 5.67 8.46 34.26
C MET A 261 4.53 8.48 33.25
N LYS A 262 4.05 7.33 32.80
CA LYS A 262 2.86 7.23 31.93
C LYS A 262 1.64 7.89 32.59
N SER A 263 1.41 7.62 33.88
CA SER A 263 0.28 8.19 34.63
C SER A 263 0.42 9.71 34.79
N GLU A 264 1.63 10.20 35.11
CA GLU A 264 1.92 11.62 35.21
C GLU A 264 1.74 12.33 33.86
N LEU A 265 2.28 11.75 32.76
CA LEU A 265 2.16 12.30 31.42
C LEU A 265 0.71 12.41 30.95
N ARG A 266 -0.13 11.41 31.25
CA ARG A 266 -1.56 11.49 30.90
C ARG A 266 -2.23 12.70 31.55
N SER A 267 -1.95 12.96 32.80
CA SER A 267 -2.47 14.14 33.54
C SER A 267 -1.94 15.43 32.92
N GLU A 268 -0.64 15.49 32.63
CA GLU A 268 0.01 16.64 32.03
C GLU A 268 -0.51 16.94 30.59
N ILE A 269 -0.59 15.94 29.75
CA ILE A 269 -1.15 16.05 28.39
C ILE A 269 -2.61 16.53 28.48
N SER A 270 -3.41 15.99 29.41
CA SER A 270 -4.79 16.45 29.61
C SER A 270 -4.86 17.93 29.96
N ALA A 271 -3.95 18.43 30.80
CA ALA A 271 -3.86 19.85 31.13
C ALA A 271 -3.44 20.69 29.92
N LEU A 272 -2.44 20.26 29.15
CA LEU A 272 -2.00 20.94 27.93
C LEU A 272 -3.09 21.02 26.85
N ARG A 273 -3.88 19.96 26.70
CA ARG A 273 -5.01 19.92 25.74
C ARG A 273 -6.08 20.97 26.01
N THR A 274 -6.20 21.48 27.23
CA THR A 274 -7.14 22.58 27.52
C THR A 274 -6.84 23.85 26.74
N TYR A 275 -5.58 24.09 26.42
CA TYR A 275 -5.11 25.27 25.70
C TYR A 275 -4.86 25.04 24.21
N GLY A 276 -4.96 23.80 23.75
CA GLY A 276 -4.77 23.47 22.35
C GLY A 276 -5.93 23.91 21.45
N LEU A 277 -5.65 24.02 20.15
CA LEU A 277 -6.65 24.36 19.16
C LEU A 277 -7.73 23.26 19.07
N ARG A 278 -8.98 23.65 19.23
CA ARG A 278 -10.11 22.74 19.21
C ARG A 278 -10.55 22.43 17.79
N GLY A 279 -10.73 21.16 17.49
CA GLY A 279 -11.38 20.72 16.28
C GLY A 279 -12.87 21.11 16.25
N ARG A 280 -13.54 20.85 15.14
CA ARG A 280 -14.96 21.20 14.95
C ARG A 280 -15.92 20.52 15.95
N ASN A 281 -15.52 19.40 16.53
CA ASN A 281 -16.23 18.66 17.58
C ASN A 281 -16.03 19.26 18.99
N GLY A 282 -15.28 20.37 19.10
CA GLY A 282 -14.97 21.02 20.37
C GLY A 282 -13.84 20.37 21.17
N ARG A 283 -13.24 19.27 20.68
CA ARG A 283 -12.12 18.57 21.33
C ARG A 283 -10.80 19.00 20.73
N THR A 284 -9.75 19.01 21.55
CA THR A 284 -8.38 19.26 21.07
C THR A 284 -7.82 18.03 20.40
N ILE A 285 -7.35 18.18 19.15
CA ILE A 285 -6.75 17.10 18.37
C ILE A 285 -5.31 16.86 18.81
N ASP A 286 -4.52 17.94 18.88
CA ASP A 286 -3.12 17.88 19.31
C ASP A 286 -2.83 19.07 20.24
N TYR A 287 -2.28 18.82 21.46
CA TYR A 287 -1.92 19.86 22.40
C TYR A 287 -0.83 20.79 21.86
N ALA A 288 -0.04 20.33 20.90
CA ALA A 288 1.04 21.12 20.31
C ALA A 288 0.55 22.13 19.25
N ILE A 289 -0.72 22.05 18.83
CA ILE A 289 -1.37 23.06 18.00
C ILE A 289 -1.96 24.15 18.92
N VAL A 290 -1.17 25.19 19.16
CA VAL A 290 -1.59 26.33 19.99
C VAL A 290 -2.25 27.38 19.09
N PRO A 291 -3.44 27.92 19.46
CA PRO A 291 -4.10 28.97 18.69
C PRO A 291 -3.20 30.20 18.54
N ASP A 292 -2.92 30.58 17.32
CA ASP A 292 -2.29 31.84 16.96
C ASP A 292 -2.92 32.37 15.66
N ASN A 293 -2.55 33.58 15.25
CA ASN A 293 -3.15 34.20 14.07
C ASN A 293 -2.82 33.42 12.78
N ASP A 294 -1.64 32.83 12.70
CA ASP A 294 -1.19 32.09 11.52
C ASP A 294 -1.98 30.80 11.37
N VAL A 295 -2.13 30.03 12.46
CA VAL A 295 -2.95 28.81 12.48
C VAL A 295 -4.41 29.14 12.16
N CYS A 296 -4.97 30.20 12.71
CA CYS A 296 -6.36 30.57 12.50
C CYS A 296 -6.66 30.91 11.03
N SER A 297 -5.71 31.44 10.28
CA SER A 297 -5.87 31.71 8.85
C SER A 297 -6.01 30.45 7.99
N HIS A 298 -5.55 29.30 8.47
CA HIS A 298 -5.51 28.00 7.78
C HIS A 298 -6.46 26.95 8.36
N LEU A 299 -7.47 27.35 9.12
CA LEU A 299 -8.42 26.43 9.79
C LEU A 299 -9.20 25.50 8.84
N ASN A 300 -9.23 25.80 7.56
CA ASN A 300 -9.89 24.95 6.56
C ASN A 300 -8.96 23.91 5.93
N ASN A 301 -7.65 23.91 6.28
CA ASN A 301 -6.66 23.03 5.69
C ASN A 301 -6.51 21.76 6.51
N ALA A 302 -6.62 20.59 5.86
CA ALA A 302 -6.43 19.29 6.50
C ALA A 302 -5.01 19.08 7.01
N HIS A 303 -4.02 19.69 6.36
CA HIS A 303 -2.60 19.54 6.71
C HIS A 303 -2.27 20.17 8.07
N LEU A 304 -3.15 21.00 8.62
CA LEU A 304 -3.01 21.50 9.98
C LEU A 304 -2.98 20.42 11.06
N ILE A 305 -3.41 19.20 10.75
CA ILE A 305 -3.26 18.08 11.70
C ILE A 305 -1.78 17.79 12.00
N SER A 306 -0.90 17.99 11.02
CA SER A 306 0.55 17.82 11.17
C SER A 306 1.24 19.06 11.78
N HIS A 307 0.51 20.17 11.97
CA HIS A 307 1.07 21.47 12.34
C HIS A 307 1.85 21.42 13.67
N GLY A 308 1.30 20.75 14.67
CA GLY A 308 1.95 20.67 15.99
C GLY A 308 3.32 19.99 15.93
N GLU A 309 3.42 18.91 15.16
CA GLU A 309 4.68 18.17 14.98
C GLU A 309 5.69 18.95 14.12
N ARG A 310 5.22 19.56 13.03
CA ARG A 310 6.05 20.42 12.15
C ARG A 310 6.60 21.61 12.90
N LYS A 311 5.77 22.29 13.71
CA LYS A 311 6.18 23.44 14.53
C LYS A 311 7.24 23.04 15.56
N LEU A 312 7.07 21.90 16.22
CA LEU A 312 8.03 21.38 17.18
C LEU A 312 9.40 21.14 16.52
N MET A 313 9.42 20.43 15.39
CA MET A 313 10.66 20.17 14.65
C MET A 313 11.28 21.46 14.11
N TYR A 314 10.49 22.37 13.55
CA TYR A 314 10.95 23.66 13.05
C TYR A 314 11.57 24.51 14.17
N GLN A 315 10.92 24.61 15.32
CA GLN A 315 11.43 25.37 16.49
C GLN A 315 12.77 24.83 16.98
N PHE A 316 12.95 23.51 16.93
CA PHE A 316 14.23 22.88 17.25
C PHE A 316 15.28 23.22 16.21
N PHE A 317 15.03 22.93 14.91
CA PHE A 317 16.01 23.17 13.84
C PHE A 317 16.38 24.63 13.70
N TYR A 318 15.43 25.55 13.77
CA TYR A 318 15.69 26.97 13.69
C TYR A 318 16.67 27.44 14.75
N ARG A 319 16.44 27.05 16.02
CA ARG A 319 17.34 27.36 17.13
C ARG A 319 18.68 26.63 17.02
N PHE A 320 18.68 25.42 16.57
CA PHE A 320 19.88 24.63 16.34
C PHE A 320 20.79 25.31 15.31
N PHE A 321 20.24 25.77 14.18
CA PHE A 321 21.00 26.46 13.15
C PHE A 321 21.44 27.87 13.56
N LEU A 322 20.70 28.54 14.43
CA LEU A 322 21.15 29.78 15.08
C LEU A 322 22.20 29.55 16.16
N ARG A 323 22.62 28.32 16.41
CA ARG A 323 23.58 27.94 17.46
C ARG A 323 23.11 28.33 18.87
N ASP A 324 21.77 28.30 19.12
CA ASP A 324 21.23 28.50 20.45
C ASP A 324 21.76 27.43 21.41
N ARG A 325 22.33 27.87 22.55
CA ARG A 325 22.98 26.97 23.51
C ARG A 325 22.02 25.91 24.07
N LYS A 326 20.75 26.27 24.30
CA LYS A 326 19.76 25.31 24.83
C LYS A 326 19.43 24.24 23.81
N ALA A 327 19.21 24.64 22.55
CA ALA A 327 18.94 23.72 21.47
C ALA A 327 20.12 22.75 21.25
N TRP A 328 21.36 23.26 21.31
CA TRP A 328 22.53 22.41 21.17
C TRP A 328 22.69 21.41 22.30
N ILE A 329 22.54 21.82 23.56
CA ILE A 329 22.63 20.92 24.71
C ILE A 329 21.53 19.87 24.71
N SER A 330 20.34 20.21 24.22
CA SER A 330 19.19 19.29 24.14
C SER A 330 19.17 18.42 22.86
N SER A 331 20.04 18.71 21.89
CA SER A 331 20.02 18.02 20.60
C SER A 331 20.20 16.50 20.67
N PRO A 332 21.00 15.90 21.57
CA PRO A 332 21.07 14.45 21.70
C PRO A 332 19.72 13.82 22.09
N TYR A 333 18.95 14.50 22.91
CA TYR A 333 17.61 14.04 23.33
C TYR A 333 16.59 14.24 22.20
N PHE A 334 16.73 15.29 21.41
CA PHE A 334 15.90 15.47 20.22
C PHE A 334 16.22 14.42 19.14
N TYR A 335 17.49 14.08 19.01
CA TYR A 335 17.90 12.96 18.16
C TYR A 335 17.28 11.63 18.66
N LEU A 336 17.33 11.36 19.96
CA LEU A 336 16.65 10.20 20.55
C LEU A 336 15.15 10.21 20.24
N TYR A 337 14.47 11.36 20.36
CA TYR A 337 13.05 11.50 20.01
C TYR A 337 12.78 11.08 18.56
N LEU A 338 13.60 11.51 17.61
CA LEU A 338 13.44 11.17 16.19
C LEU A 338 13.74 9.70 15.93
N VAL A 339 14.70 9.09 16.60
CA VAL A 339 14.99 7.64 16.53
C VAL A 339 13.80 6.83 17.05
N LEU A 340 13.22 7.23 18.19
CA LEU A 340 12.02 6.59 18.73
C LEU A 340 10.81 6.74 17.78
N LYS A 341 10.63 7.93 17.19
CA LYS A 341 9.57 8.19 16.21
C LYS A 341 9.73 7.31 14.97
N ALA A 342 10.95 7.20 14.44
CA ALA A 342 11.25 6.34 13.30
C ALA A 342 11.01 4.85 13.63
N ARG A 343 11.32 4.43 14.86
CA ARG A 343 11.03 3.06 15.31
C ARG A 343 9.52 2.76 15.34
N VAL A 344 8.70 3.70 15.81
CA VAL A 344 7.24 3.54 15.80
C VAL A 344 6.70 3.56 14.34
N ARG A 345 7.23 4.44 13.47
CA ARG A 345 6.83 4.50 12.06
C ARG A 345 6.99 3.16 11.35
N LYS A 346 8.01 2.39 11.69
CA LYS A 346 8.28 1.06 11.15
C LYS A 346 7.11 0.08 11.32
N GLU A 347 6.22 0.29 12.29
CA GLU A 347 5.07 -0.58 12.52
C GLU A 347 3.89 -0.27 11.57
N PHE A 348 3.87 0.88 10.89
CA PHE A 348 2.75 1.34 10.09
C PHE A 348 3.04 1.44 8.59
N VAL A 349 4.28 1.72 8.23
CA VAL A 349 4.69 1.90 6.83
C VAL A 349 5.51 0.70 6.39
N GLN A 350 5.18 0.13 5.23
CA GLN A 350 5.91 -1.02 4.68
C GLN A 350 7.30 -0.60 4.19
N ILE A 351 8.24 -0.58 5.11
CA ILE A 351 9.60 -0.13 4.88
C ILE A 351 10.53 -1.30 4.53
N ASN A 352 10.23 -2.51 5.04
CA ASN A 352 11.05 -3.69 4.81
C ASN A 352 11.11 -4.06 3.31
N GLN A 353 12.10 -4.87 2.96
CA GLN A 353 12.33 -5.34 1.60
C GLN A 353 11.60 -6.66 1.29
N LEU A 354 10.79 -7.16 2.22
CA LEU A 354 9.99 -8.35 1.98
C LEU A 354 8.88 -8.03 1.00
N LYS A 355 8.81 -8.80 -0.07
CA LYS A 355 7.76 -8.70 -1.07
C LYS A 355 6.66 -9.71 -0.80
N GLY A 356 5.46 -9.40 -1.27
CA GLY A 356 4.32 -10.29 -1.21
C GLY A 356 3.17 -9.76 -0.38
N PHE A 357 1.99 -10.25 -0.67
CA PHE A 357 0.74 -9.79 -0.09
C PHE A 357 0.67 -10.07 1.43
N GLU A 358 1.16 -11.21 1.91
CA GLU A 358 1.14 -11.57 3.34
C GLU A 358 1.92 -10.56 4.21
N ASN A 359 3.05 -10.07 3.71
CA ASN A 359 3.80 -9.01 4.39
C ASN A 359 3.03 -7.68 4.41
N PHE A 360 2.39 -7.32 3.30
CA PHE A 360 1.56 -6.12 3.20
C PHE A 360 0.35 -6.17 4.16
N GLU A 361 -0.36 -7.31 4.23
CA GLU A 361 -1.52 -7.51 5.11
C GLU A 361 -1.18 -7.18 6.57
N THR A 362 0.04 -7.49 7.01
CA THR A 362 0.53 -7.18 8.36
C THR A 362 0.51 -5.68 8.66
N TYR A 363 0.85 -4.84 7.69
CA TYR A 363 0.83 -3.38 7.85
C TYR A 363 -0.59 -2.82 7.75
N GLN A 364 -1.40 -3.38 6.88
CA GLN A 364 -2.78 -2.96 6.73
C GLN A 364 -3.61 -3.22 8.00
N ASP A 365 -3.35 -4.31 8.69
CA ASP A 365 -4.03 -4.65 9.95
C ASP A 365 -3.68 -3.71 11.10
N ARG A 366 -2.59 -2.95 10.99
CA ARG A 366 -2.12 -2.00 12.00
C ARG A 366 -2.49 -0.54 11.72
N LYS A 367 -3.19 -0.24 10.63
CA LYS A 367 -3.46 1.14 10.17
C LYS A 367 -4.15 2.06 11.17
N ASP A 368 -4.88 1.49 12.13
CA ASP A 368 -5.61 2.20 13.18
C ASP A 368 -5.23 1.72 14.60
N LEU A 369 -4.00 1.19 14.75
CA LEU A 369 -3.54 0.51 15.95
C LEU A 369 -3.74 1.30 17.26
N PHE A 370 -3.44 2.60 17.26
CA PHE A 370 -3.54 3.47 18.45
C PHE A 370 -4.81 4.33 18.47
N ILE A 371 -5.65 4.28 17.42
CA ILE A 371 -6.85 5.12 17.31
C ILE A 371 -8.03 4.43 18.02
N GLU A 372 -8.52 5.03 19.10
CA GLU A 372 -9.70 4.54 19.81
C GLU A 372 -10.99 5.18 19.27
N GLU A 373 -12.13 4.47 19.36
CA GLU A 373 -13.43 4.94 18.84
C GLU A 373 -13.85 6.32 19.34
N ASN A 374 -13.44 6.71 20.54
CA ASN A 374 -13.80 7.98 21.16
C ASN A 374 -12.77 9.08 21.00
N ASP A 375 -11.69 8.83 20.29
CA ASP A 375 -10.64 9.82 20.08
C ASP A 375 -11.07 10.91 19.08
N PRO A 376 -10.60 12.16 19.27
CA PRO A 376 -10.91 13.24 18.34
C PRO A 376 -10.50 12.95 16.90
N VAL A 377 -9.43 12.17 16.72
CA VAL A 377 -8.93 11.74 15.41
C VAL A 377 -9.90 10.75 14.77
N ALA A 378 -10.43 9.78 15.52
CA ALA A 378 -11.41 8.81 15.03
C ALA A 378 -12.69 9.49 14.52
N GLU A 379 -13.20 10.49 15.25
CA GLU A 379 -14.39 11.25 14.84
C GLU A 379 -14.17 12.06 13.55
N LEU A 380 -12.94 12.40 13.22
CA LEU A 380 -12.58 13.20 12.04
C LEU A 380 -12.02 12.36 10.90
N PHE A 381 -11.86 11.06 11.12
CA PHE A 381 -11.19 10.15 10.19
C PHE A 381 -11.74 10.24 8.76
N ASP A 382 -13.05 10.20 8.61
CA ASP A 382 -13.72 10.34 7.31
C ASP A 382 -13.38 11.66 6.61
N SER A 383 -13.36 12.76 7.36
CA SER A 383 -12.99 14.07 6.82
C SER A 383 -11.52 14.15 6.44
N LEU A 384 -10.66 13.53 7.24
CA LEU A 384 -9.21 13.48 6.98
C LEU A 384 -8.89 12.75 5.69
N ILE A 385 -9.52 11.60 5.45
CA ILE A 385 -9.32 10.84 4.21
C ILE A 385 -9.58 11.72 2.99
N LEU A 386 -10.73 12.38 2.92
CA LEU A 386 -11.05 13.22 1.79
C LEU A 386 -10.13 14.43 1.68
N GLN A 387 -9.86 15.12 2.79
CA GLN A 387 -9.12 16.37 2.81
C GLN A 387 -7.63 16.22 2.50
N THR A 388 -7.03 15.08 2.88
CA THR A 388 -5.62 14.79 2.61
C THR A 388 -5.39 14.16 1.24
N THR A 389 -6.41 13.53 0.64
CA THR A 389 -6.30 12.82 -0.63
C THR A 389 -6.72 13.68 -1.81
N VAL A 390 -7.75 14.54 -1.62
CA VAL A 390 -8.34 15.40 -2.65
C VAL A 390 -7.99 16.84 -2.38
N ARG A 391 -7.14 17.44 -3.20
CA ARG A 391 -6.71 18.83 -3.04
C ARG A 391 -7.89 19.79 -3.25
N PRO A 392 -8.15 20.72 -2.32
CA PRO A 392 -9.33 21.60 -2.39
C PRO A 392 -9.42 22.48 -3.65
N ARG A 393 -8.28 22.90 -4.17
CA ARG A 393 -8.17 23.83 -5.32
C ARG A 393 -8.03 23.14 -6.67
N HIS A 394 -7.99 21.81 -6.71
CA HIS A 394 -7.80 21.01 -7.93
C HIS A 394 -9.01 20.13 -8.20
N ASN A 395 -9.14 19.65 -9.43
CA ASN A 395 -10.22 18.75 -9.83
C ASN A 395 -9.87 17.27 -9.53
N ASP A 396 -9.28 17.01 -8.37
CA ASP A 396 -8.96 15.66 -7.95
C ASP A 396 -10.22 14.86 -7.65
N HIS A 397 -10.17 13.57 -7.94
CA HIS A 397 -11.25 12.63 -7.63
C HIS A 397 -10.68 11.37 -6.98
N LEU A 398 -11.41 10.85 -6.00
CA LEU A 398 -11.08 9.60 -5.30
C LEU A 398 -12.21 8.59 -5.48
N GLU A 399 -11.92 7.43 -6.04
CA GLU A 399 -12.74 6.23 -5.92
C GLU A 399 -12.21 5.35 -4.79
N ALA A 400 -12.85 5.42 -3.64
CA ALA A 400 -12.41 4.70 -2.46
C ALA A 400 -13.04 3.30 -2.39
N ARG A 401 -12.20 2.28 -2.17
CA ARG A 401 -12.64 0.90 -1.88
C ARG A 401 -13.12 0.84 -0.43
N VAL A 402 -14.35 0.34 -0.24
CA VAL A 402 -14.96 0.16 1.08
C VAL A 402 -15.50 -1.26 1.22
N THR A 403 -15.46 -1.80 2.43
CA THR A 403 -16.06 -3.11 2.71
C THR A 403 -17.58 -3.01 2.84
N PRO A 404 -18.34 -4.12 2.72
CA PRO A 404 -19.77 -4.12 2.96
C PRO A 404 -20.18 -3.64 4.36
N SER A 405 -19.35 -3.85 5.38
CA SER A 405 -19.57 -3.36 6.74
C SER A 405 -19.45 -1.84 6.84
N GLU A 406 -18.45 -1.25 6.22
CA GLU A 406 -18.30 0.20 6.12
C GLU A 406 -19.45 0.84 5.34
N LEU A 407 -19.85 0.23 4.23
CA LEU A 407 -21.02 0.68 3.47
C LEU A 407 -22.29 0.66 4.33
N LYS A 408 -22.49 -0.37 5.16
CA LYS A 408 -23.63 -0.45 6.07
C LYS A 408 -23.66 0.70 7.08
N ARG A 409 -22.52 1.08 7.63
CA ARG A 409 -22.36 2.29 8.48
C ARG A 409 -22.79 3.56 7.74
N MET A 410 -22.35 3.72 6.49
CA MET A 410 -22.62 4.90 5.66
C MET A 410 -24.08 4.99 5.20
N VAL A 411 -24.75 3.86 4.93
CA VAL A 411 -26.17 3.82 4.50
C VAL A 411 -27.09 4.43 5.53
N ASN A 412 -26.84 4.17 6.82
CA ASN A 412 -27.73 4.62 7.90
C ASN A 412 -27.70 6.14 8.09
N ASN A 413 -26.64 6.83 7.65
CA ASN A 413 -26.43 8.26 7.87
C ASN A 413 -25.89 9.00 6.65
N SER A 414 -26.34 8.68 5.43
CA SER A 414 -25.73 9.15 4.18
C SER A 414 -25.56 10.67 4.08
N ARG A 415 -26.53 11.47 4.54
CA ARG A 415 -26.43 12.94 4.52
C ARG A 415 -25.39 13.46 5.52
N LEU A 416 -25.34 12.86 6.69
CA LEU A 416 -24.37 13.23 7.75
C LEU A 416 -22.97 12.82 7.31
N VAL A 417 -22.83 11.64 6.72
CA VAL A 417 -21.55 11.15 6.17
C VAL A 417 -21.06 12.09 5.06
N ALA A 418 -21.88 12.42 4.07
CA ALA A 418 -21.50 13.35 2.99
C ALA A 418 -21.09 14.73 3.53
N LYS A 419 -21.80 15.23 4.55
CA LYS A 419 -21.45 16.49 5.22
C LYS A 419 -20.11 16.35 5.97
N ASN A 420 -19.91 15.27 6.69
CA ASN A 420 -18.69 15.02 7.46
C ASN A 420 -17.44 14.91 6.57
N TYR A 421 -17.56 14.25 5.43
CA TYR A 421 -16.45 14.17 4.45
C TYR A 421 -16.05 15.54 3.91
N ALA A 422 -17.03 16.40 3.63
CA ALA A 422 -16.79 17.70 3.02
C ALA A 422 -16.29 18.77 4.01
N GLN A 423 -16.51 18.59 5.31
CA GLN A 423 -16.21 19.62 6.30
C GLN A 423 -14.72 19.65 6.67
N GLY A 424 -14.20 20.86 6.92
CA GLY A 424 -12.86 21.08 7.46
C GLY A 424 -12.69 20.49 8.87
N ILE A 425 -11.46 20.18 9.24
CA ILE A 425 -11.11 19.58 10.54
C ILE A 425 -11.40 20.54 11.70
N PHE A 426 -11.14 21.82 11.51
CA PHE A 426 -11.28 22.87 12.53
C PHE A 426 -12.53 23.74 12.35
N THR A 427 -13.26 23.60 11.28
CA THR A 427 -14.46 24.42 10.97
C THR A 427 -15.62 23.56 10.49
N ASN A 428 -16.84 24.14 10.55
CA ASN A 428 -18.03 23.52 9.97
C ASN A 428 -18.26 23.91 8.49
N LYS A 429 -17.33 24.67 7.90
CA LYS A 429 -17.43 25.07 6.48
C LYS A 429 -16.98 23.95 5.58
N ALA A 430 -17.66 23.72 4.48
CA ALA A 430 -17.24 22.78 3.46
C ALA A 430 -15.94 23.27 2.80
N VAL A 431 -14.94 22.39 2.74
CA VAL A 431 -13.62 22.63 2.13
C VAL A 431 -13.52 21.94 0.78
N VAL A 432 -14.06 20.71 0.70
CA VAL A 432 -14.07 19.89 -0.52
C VAL A 432 -15.48 19.39 -0.76
N SER A 433 -15.91 19.29 -2.02
CA SER A 433 -17.20 18.68 -2.35
C SER A 433 -17.15 17.17 -2.12
N ALA A 434 -18.15 16.64 -1.41
CA ALA A 434 -18.31 15.20 -1.23
C ALA A 434 -18.52 14.45 -2.57
N GLN A 435 -18.90 15.13 -3.64
CA GLN A 435 -19.03 14.56 -4.99
C GLN A 435 -17.68 14.23 -5.63
N ARG A 436 -16.57 14.69 -5.05
CA ARG A 436 -15.22 14.27 -5.47
C ARG A 436 -14.80 12.92 -4.92
N LEU A 437 -15.64 12.32 -4.06
CA LEU A 437 -15.51 10.98 -3.54
C LEU A 437 -16.60 10.11 -4.12
N SER A 438 -16.22 8.96 -4.66
CA SER A 438 -17.13 7.86 -5.00
C SER A 438 -16.68 6.57 -4.31
N LEU A 439 -17.60 5.63 -4.12
CA LEU A 439 -17.36 4.38 -3.42
C LEU A 439 -17.46 3.21 -4.38
N VAL A 440 -16.53 2.28 -4.25
CA VAL A 440 -16.58 0.95 -4.86
C VAL A 440 -16.56 -0.06 -3.74
N VAL A 441 -17.56 -0.92 -3.65
CA VAL A 441 -17.60 -1.94 -2.59
C VAL A 441 -16.74 -3.12 -2.97
N HIS A 442 -15.75 -3.42 -2.15
CA HIS A 442 -14.90 -4.59 -2.34
C HIS A 442 -15.26 -5.73 -1.39
N PHE A 443 -15.47 -6.91 -1.96
CA PHE A 443 -15.62 -8.15 -1.21
C PHE A 443 -14.23 -8.67 -0.86
N ILE A 444 -14.01 -9.04 0.40
CA ILE A 444 -12.71 -9.55 0.86
C ILE A 444 -12.56 -11.01 0.42
N LYS A 445 -11.55 -11.34 -0.35
CA LYS A 445 -11.23 -12.72 -0.74
C LYS A 445 -10.85 -13.52 0.50
N ALA A 446 -11.56 -14.62 0.73
CA ALA A 446 -11.39 -15.45 1.91
C ALA A 446 -10.40 -16.60 1.65
N ASN A 447 -9.45 -16.80 2.54
CA ASN A 447 -8.59 -17.97 2.50
C ASN A 447 -9.35 -19.20 3.05
N TYR A 448 -9.75 -20.09 2.17
CA TYR A 448 -10.50 -21.32 2.52
C TYR A 448 -9.70 -22.26 3.45
N THR A 449 -8.37 -22.36 3.27
CA THR A 449 -7.53 -23.28 4.04
C THR A 449 -7.41 -22.89 5.51
N LYS A 450 -7.54 -21.60 5.83
CA LYS A 450 -7.54 -21.10 7.22
C LYS A 450 -8.93 -21.23 7.90
N ALA A 451 -10.01 -21.11 7.14
CA ALA A 451 -11.38 -21.07 7.69
C ALA A 451 -12.03 -22.44 7.93
N GLY A 452 -11.60 -23.49 7.24
CA GLY A 452 -12.33 -24.77 7.15
C GLY A 452 -11.88 -25.91 8.06
N LYS A 453 -10.74 -25.79 8.74
CA LYS A 453 -10.15 -26.96 9.44
C LYS A 453 -10.78 -27.40 10.77
N ALA A 454 -11.71 -26.64 11.35
CA ALA A 454 -12.02 -26.88 12.77
C ALA A 454 -13.46 -27.29 13.13
N LYS A 455 -14.49 -27.14 12.28
CA LYS A 455 -15.87 -27.26 12.77
C LYS A 455 -16.92 -27.96 11.91
N ASP A 456 -16.66 -28.38 10.68
CA ASP A 456 -17.74 -28.73 9.72
C ASP A 456 -18.12 -30.19 9.61
N LEU A 457 -17.79 -31.04 10.58
CA LEU A 457 -18.22 -32.45 10.62
C LEU A 457 -19.71 -32.69 11.02
N ARG A 458 -20.52 -31.66 11.10
CA ARG A 458 -21.92 -31.73 11.48
C ARG A 458 -22.91 -31.12 10.49
N MET A 459 -22.54 -30.94 9.25
CA MET A 459 -23.46 -30.37 8.26
C MET A 459 -24.33 -31.43 7.61
N ASN A 460 -25.65 -31.28 7.70
CA ASN A 460 -26.62 -32.23 7.19
C ASN A 460 -27.04 -32.02 5.74
N ASN A 461 -26.44 -31.03 5.03
CA ASN A 461 -26.87 -30.67 3.69
C ASN A 461 -25.65 -30.65 2.73
N ARG A 462 -25.76 -31.36 1.57
CA ARG A 462 -24.72 -31.40 0.53
C ARG A 462 -24.25 -30.01 0.10
N GLN A 463 -25.13 -29.03 0.06
CA GLN A 463 -24.83 -27.64 -0.30
C GLN A 463 -23.78 -26.97 0.59
N ASP A 464 -23.71 -27.40 1.86
CA ASP A 464 -22.76 -26.84 2.83
C ASP A 464 -21.34 -27.39 2.65
N TYR A 465 -21.15 -28.41 1.83
CA TYR A 465 -19.86 -29.01 1.52
C TYR A 465 -19.19 -28.45 0.27
N ALA A 466 -19.86 -27.63 -0.53
CA ALA A 466 -19.23 -27.01 -1.70
C ALA A 466 -18.05 -26.13 -1.29
N ARG A 467 -17.05 -26.00 -2.17
CA ARG A 467 -15.95 -25.05 -1.96
C ARG A 467 -16.51 -23.64 -1.71
N TYR A 468 -16.09 -22.99 -0.61
CA TYR A 468 -16.53 -21.65 -0.19
C TYR A 468 -18.03 -21.50 0.08
N ALA A 469 -18.78 -22.59 0.37
CA ALA A 469 -20.25 -22.54 0.53
C ALA A 469 -20.72 -21.45 1.49
N LYS A 470 -20.13 -21.34 2.68
CA LYS A 470 -20.46 -20.30 3.65
C LYS A 470 -20.20 -18.91 3.06
N TYR A 471 -19.02 -18.71 2.46
CA TYR A 471 -18.67 -17.41 1.91
C TYR A 471 -19.56 -17.01 0.73
N ARG A 472 -19.96 -17.95 -0.13
CA ARG A 472 -20.94 -17.69 -1.21
C ARG A 472 -22.30 -17.24 -0.66
N LYS A 473 -22.75 -17.78 0.49
CA LYS A 473 -23.96 -17.31 1.20
C LYS A 473 -23.79 -15.89 1.75
N ASP A 474 -22.63 -15.59 2.33
CA ASP A 474 -22.30 -14.25 2.84
C ASP A 474 -22.28 -13.22 1.70
N LEU A 475 -21.67 -13.57 0.55
CA LEU A 475 -21.63 -12.73 -0.64
C LEU A 475 -23.04 -12.37 -1.15
N LYS A 476 -24.00 -13.30 -1.09
CA LYS A 476 -25.39 -12.99 -1.43
C LYS A 476 -25.98 -11.92 -0.51
N THR A 477 -25.74 -12.03 0.78
CA THR A 477 -26.21 -11.04 1.77
C THR A 477 -25.56 -9.68 1.53
N TYR A 478 -24.26 -9.66 1.22
CA TYR A 478 -23.53 -8.43 0.94
C TYR A 478 -24.01 -7.75 -0.33
N ILE A 479 -24.24 -8.50 -1.42
CA ILE A 479 -24.69 -7.87 -2.67
C ILE A 479 -26.12 -7.31 -2.55
N ASP A 480 -27.00 -7.92 -1.75
CA ASP A 480 -28.33 -7.39 -1.48
C ASP A 480 -28.25 -6.02 -0.77
N LEU A 481 -27.32 -5.86 0.19
CA LEU A 481 -27.04 -4.59 0.85
C LEU A 481 -26.52 -3.53 -0.14
N VAL A 482 -25.55 -3.93 -0.98
CA VAL A 482 -24.95 -3.06 -2.00
C VAL A 482 -26.01 -2.57 -2.98
N LEU A 483 -26.84 -3.46 -3.52
CA LEU A 483 -27.89 -3.11 -4.49
C LEU A 483 -28.98 -2.24 -3.86
N LYS A 484 -29.36 -2.50 -2.61
CA LYS A 484 -30.28 -1.64 -1.86
C LYS A 484 -29.74 -0.20 -1.78
N ARG A 485 -28.45 -0.03 -1.45
CA ARG A 485 -27.82 1.29 -1.42
C ARG A 485 -27.75 1.91 -2.80
N TYR A 486 -27.31 1.15 -3.80
CA TYR A 486 -27.17 1.63 -5.19
C TYR A 486 -28.47 2.21 -5.75
N HIS A 487 -29.58 1.50 -5.56
CA HIS A 487 -30.90 1.96 -6.05
C HIS A 487 -31.56 3.05 -5.21
N SER A 488 -31.16 3.24 -3.95
CA SER A 488 -31.76 4.22 -3.05
C SER A 488 -30.98 5.54 -2.95
N GLN A 489 -29.79 5.63 -3.52
CA GLN A 489 -28.94 6.82 -3.40
C GLN A 489 -29.50 8.03 -4.15
N LYS A 490 -29.21 9.23 -3.62
CA LYS A 490 -29.59 10.52 -4.20
C LYS A 490 -28.36 11.20 -4.80
N ALA A 491 -28.55 12.10 -5.75
CA ALA A 491 -27.44 12.85 -6.35
C ALA A 491 -26.60 13.67 -5.34
N SER A 492 -27.19 14.02 -4.19
CA SER A 492 -26.48 14.71 -3.11
C SER A 492 -25.62 13.81 -2.22
N ASP A 493 -25.77 12.50 -2.36
CA ASP A 493 -25.04 11.54 -1.52
C ASP A 493 -23.63 11.31 -2.08
N ILE A 494 -22.75 10.71 -1.27
CA ILE A 494 -21.53 10.05 -1.77
C ILE A 494 -21.99 8.87 -2.62
N GLN A 495 -21.57 8.84 -3.87
CA GLN A 495 -22.10 7.89 -4.84
C GLN A 495 -21.40 6.52 -4.70
N LEU A 496 -22.18 5.47 -4.54
CA LEU A 496 -21.74 4.10 -4.76
C LEU A 496 -21.77 3.84 -6.27
N VAL A 497 -20.61 3.62 -6.87
CA VAL A 497 -20.47 3.56 -8.33
C VAL A 497 -20.13 2.18 -8.87
N GLY A 498 -19.64 1.25 -8.04
CA GLY A 498 -19.21 -0.07 -8.53
C GLY A 498 -18.96 -1.09 -7.43
N ILE A 499 -18.54 -2.27 -7.86
CA ILE A 499 -18.09 -3.38 -7.00
C ILE A 499 -16.73 -3.91 -7.41
N ASP A 500 -16.05 -4.56 -6.47
CA ASP A 500 -14.71 -5.14 -6.58
C ASP A 500 -14.60 -6.41 -5.72
N ALA A 501 -13.51 -7.17 -5.86
CA ALA A 501 -13.10 -8.17 -4.88
C ALA A 501 -11.57 -8.09 -4.70
N ALA A 502 -11.13 -7.89 -3.47
CA ALA A 502 -9.74 -7.61 -3.10
C ALA A 502 -9.23 -8.56 -2.00
N SER A 503 -8.01 -8.38 -1.55
CA SER A 503 -7.24 -9.23 -0.62
C SER A 503 -6.56 -10.40 -1.34
N THR A 504 -5.95 -11.33 -0.60
CA THR A 504 -5.09 -12.39 -1.14
C THR A 504 -5.71 -13.16 -2.31
N GLU A 505 -4.99 -13.23 -3.43
CA GLU A 505 -5.45 -13.94 -4.62
C GLU A 505 -5.17 -15.44 -4.57
N MET A 506 -4.13 -15.84 -3.85
CA MET A 506 -3.57 -17.20 -3.90
C MET A 506 -4.53 -18.24 -3.37
N PHE A 507 -5.48 -18.08 -2.63
CA PHE A 507 -6.36 -19.13 -2.10
C PHE A 507 -7.84 -18.87 -2.36
N CYS A 508 -8.17 -17.91 -3.22
CA CYS A 508 -9.56 -17.57 -3.55
C CYS A 508 -9.69 -17.21 -5.03
N ARG A 509 -10.18 -18.17 -5.81
CA ARG A 509 -10.28 -18.05 -7.27
C ARG A 509 -11.48 -17.20 -7.71
N PRO A 510 -11.45 -16.63 -8.94
CA PRO A 510 -12.55 -15.84 -9.51
C PRO A 510 -13.91 -16.54 -9.55
N GLU A 511 -13.95 -17.87 -9.62
CA GLU A 511 -15.16 -18.68 -9.63
C GLU A 511 -16.11 -18.40 -8.44
N VAL A 512 -15.54 -17.98 -7.31
CA VAL A 512 -16.29 -17.68 -6.09
C VAL A 512 -17.18 -16.46 -6.27
N PHE A 513 -16.75 -15.49 -7.07
CA PHE A 513 -17.42 -14.21 -7.27
C PHE A 513 -18.25 -14.14 -8.55
N GLY A 514 -18.13 -15.12 -9.44
CA GLY A 514 -18.80 -15.10 -10.75
C GLY A 514 -20.31 -14.86 -10.67
N HIS A 515 -20.98 -15.56 -9.78
CA HIS A 515 -22.43 -15.42 -9.60
C HIS A 515 -22.82 -14.02 -9.10
N VAL A 516 -22.11 -13.49 -8.10
CA VAL A 516 -22.38 -12.16 -7.51
C VAL A 516 -22.22 -11.05 -8.54
N PHE A 517 -21.16 -11.10 -9.33
CA PHE A 517 -20.89 -10.10 -10.37
C PHE A 517 -21.94 -10.13 -11.48
N ARG A 518 -22.32 -11.31 -11.96
CA ARG A 518 -23.40 -11.46 -12.95
C ARG A 518 -24.75 -11.00 -12.42
N PHE A 519 -25.04 -11.28 -11.14
CA PHE A 519 -26.28 -10.81 -10.50
C PHE A 519 -26.28 -9.29 -10.34
N ALA A 520 -25.17 -8.69 -9.91
CA ALA A 520 -25.04 -7.24 -9.82
C ALA A 520 -25.31 -6.57 -11.18
N ARG A 521 -24.72 -7.11 -12.26
CA ARG A 521 -24.93 -6.63 -13.63
C ARG A 521 -26.41 -6.75 -14.05
N LYS A 522 -27.07 -7.88 -13.76
CA LYS A 522 -28.49 -8.06 -14.03
C LYS A 522 -29.38 -7.04 -13.32
N LYS A 523 -28.93 -6.58 -12.13
CA LYS A 523 -29.59 -5.53 -11.35
C LYS A 523 -29.17 -4.09 -11.73
N GLY A 524 -28.46 -3.90 -12.83
CA GLY A 524 -28.09 -2.59 -13.35
C GLY A 524 -26.78 -2.01 -12.80
N LEU A 525 -26.04 -2.71 -11.96
CA LEU A 525 -24.73 -2.31 -11.48
C LEU A 525 -23.65 -2.86 -12.43
N TYR A 526 -23.37 -2.09 -13.48
CA TYR A 526 -22.47 -2.49 -14.60
C TYR A 526 -21.00 -2.23 -14.32
N ASN A 527 -20.70 -1.28 -13.47
CA ASN A 527 -19.33 -0.88 -13.13
C ASN A 527 -18.70 -1.90 -12.19
N GLN A 528 -17.75 -2.65 -12.72
CA GLN A 528 -17.12 -3.77 -12.03
C GLN A 528 -15.61 -3.71 -12.22
N THR A 529 -14.87 -3.91 -11.14
CA THR A 529 -13.43 -4.13 -11.17
C THR A 529 -13.09 -5.37 -10.36
N TYR A 530 -11.92 -5.96 -10.57
CA TYR A 530 -11.52 -7.17 -9.88
C TYR A 530 -10.00 -7.23 -9.76
N HIS A 531 -9.48 -7.35 -8.52
CA HIS A 531 -8.05 -7.55 -8.25
C HIS A 531 -7.65 -8.93 -8.75
N VAL A 532 -6.70 -8.99 -9.70
CA VAL A 532 -6.21 -10.27 -10.21
C VAL A 532 -4.86 -10.13 -10.90
N GLY A 533 -3.99 -11.10 -10.67
CA GLY A 533 -2.68 -11.21 -11.31
C GLY A 533 -1.60 -10.34 -10.69
N GLU A 534 -1.74 -9.95 -9.42
CA GLU A 534 -0.71 -9.30 -8.63
C GLU A 534 0.06 -10.30 -7.77
N ASP A 535 -0.68 -11.15 -7.03
CA ASP A 535 -0.14 -12.15 -6.11
C ASP A 535 -0.52 -13.55 -6.59
N PHE A 536 0.47 -14.37 -6.95
CA PHE A 536 0.27 -15.68 -7.58
C PHE A 536 1.42 -16.63 -7.27
N PHE A 537 1.14 -17.93 -7.30
CA PHE A 537 2.14 -18.98 -7.12
C PHE A 537 3.15 -19.04 -8.28
N ASP A 538 2.67 -18.74 -9.49
CA ASP A 538 3.43 -18.75 -10.74
C ASP A 538 2.81 -17.79 -11.74
N ILE A 539 3.59 -17.25 -12.69
CA ILE A 539 3.04 -16.35 -13.74
C ILE A 539 1.85 -17.00 -14.44
N VAL A 540 1.93 -18.29 -14.74
CA VAL A 540 0.83 -19.02 -15.40
C VAL A 540 -0.42 -19.03 -14.53
N ASP A 541 -0.27 -19.20 -13.23
CA ASP A 541 -1.40 -19.12 -12.29
C ASP A 541 -2.08 -17.75 -12.31
N GLY A 542 -1.28 -16.68 -12.31
CA GLY A 542 -1.78 -15.32 -12.45
C GLY A 542 -2.48 -15.07 -13.79
N LEU A 543 -1.93 -15.54 -14.90
CA LEU A 543 -2.54 -15.44 -16.23
C LEU A 543 -3.88 -16.20 -16.31
N ARG A 544 -3.91 -17.43 -15.77
CA ARG A 544 -5.14 -18.24 -15.69
C ARG A 544 -6.19 -17.55 -14.81
N ALA A 545 -5.77 -16.95 -13.70
CA ALA A 545 -6.69 -16.21 -12.84
C ALA A 545 -7.33 -15.01 -13.55
N ILE A 546 -6.56 -14.28 -14.36
CA ILE A 546 -7.08 -13.18 -15.20
C ILE A 546 -8.06 -13.73 -16.22
N ASP A 547 -7.73 -14.84 -16.87
CA ASP A 547 -8.58 -15.49 -17.87
C ASP A 547 -9.92 -15.95 -17.25
N GLU A 548 -9.86 -16.61 -16.11
CA GLU A 548 -11.02 -17.01 -15.31
C GLU A 548 -11.85 -15.79 -14.84
N ALA A 549 -11.23 -14.71 -14.41
CA ALA A 549 -11.94 -13.50 -14.02
C ALA A 549 -12.72 -12.91 -15.18
N ILE A 550 -12.09 -12.78 -16.36
CA ILE A 550 -12.76 -12.29 -17.57
C ILE A 550 -13.95 -13.17 -17.95
N LEU A 551 -13.79 -14.50 -17.83
CA LEU A 551 -14.84 -15.45 -18.22
C LEU A 551 -15.94 -15.56 -17.16
N PHE A 552 -15.58 -15.87 -15.91
CA PHE A 552 -16.55 -16.25 -14.86
C PHE A 552 -17.35 -15.06 -14.32
N LEU A 553 -16.70 -13.87 -14.21
CA LEU A 553 -17.38 -12.65 -13.81
C LEU A 553 -18.12 -11.99 -14.96
N ASP A 554 -17.92 -12.46 -16.19
CA ASP A 554 -18.44 -11.86 -17.43
C ASP A 554 -17.97 -10.39 -17.57
N LEU A 555 -16.66 -10.13 -17.39
CA LEU A 555 -16.11 -8.78 -17.53
C LEU A 555 -16.24 -8.29 -18.98
N GLN A 556 -16.72 -7.06 -19.15
CA GLN A 556 -17.05 -6.44 -20.42
C GLN A 556 -16.37 -5.08 -20.58
N SER A 557 -16.58 -4.45 -21.74
CA SER A 557 -16.10 -3.10 -22.02
C SER A 557 -16.51 -2.12 -20.90
N GLY A 558 -15.56 -1.31 -20.45
CA GLY A 558 -15.72 -0.37 -19.33
C GLY A 558 -15.52 -0.97 -17.94
N ASN A 559 -15.38 -2.30 -17.81
CA ASN A 559 -14.92 -2.92 -16.56
C ASN A 559 -13.41 -2.82 -16.44
N ARG A 560 -12.88 -3.09 -15.23
CA ARG A 560 -11.45 -2.94 -14.93
C ARG A 560 -10.88 -4.20 -14.28
N ILE A 561 -9.57 -4.37 -14.43
CA ILE A 561 -8.75 -5.35 -13.73
C ILE A 561 -7.79 -4.58 -12.84
N GLY A 562 -7.80 -4.88 -11.54
CA GLY A 562 -6.79 -4.38 -10.61
C GLY A 562 -5.47 -5.10 -10.83
N HIS A 563 -4.39 -4.33 -10.94
CA HIS A 563 -2.99 -4.74 -11.10
C HIS A 563 -2.65 -5.47 -12.41
N GLY A 564 -3.11 -6.70 -12.62
CA GLY A 564 -2.87 -7.47 -13.83
C GLY A 564 -1.40 -7.79 -14.14
N LEU A 565 -0.50 -7.75 -13.16
CA LEU A 565 0.95 -7.82 -13.34
C LEU A 565 1.43 -9.08 -14.08
N ALA A 566 0.76 -10.21 -13.86
CA ALA A 566 1.09 -11.47 -14.54
C ALA A 566 1.13 -11.33 -16.07
N MET A 567 0.36 -10.39 -16.66
CA MET A 567 0.36 -10.14 -18.11
C MET A 567 1.61 -9.40 -18.62
N GLY A 568 2.47 -8.87 -17.76
CA GLY A 568 3.52 -7.96 -18.22
C GLY A 568 4.85 -8.00 -17.47
N ILE A 569 4.97 -8.72 -16.37
CA ILE A 569 6.28 -8.93 -15.73
C ILE A 569 7.20 -9.71 -16.65
N ASP A 570 8.51 -9.49 -16.54
CA ASP A 570 9.50 -10.18 -17.34
C ASP A 570 9.55 -11.67 -16.97
N ALA A 571 9.04 -12.54 -17.85
CA ALA A 571 8.97 -13.97 -17.60
C ALA A 571 10.36 -14.61 -17.53
N ARG A 572 11.33 -14.10 -18.30
CA ARG A 572 12.71 -14.61 -18.28
C ARG A 572 13.38 -14.35 -16.95
N ASP A 573 13.38 -13.10 -16.50
CA ASP A 573 13.93 -12.70 -15.19
C ASP A 573 13.24 -13.46 -14.04
N TYR A 574 11.91 -13.57 -14.08
CA TYR A 574 11.13 -14.31 -13.08
C TYR A 574 11.56 -15.78 -12.96
N TYR A 575 11.60 -16.50 -14.08
CA TYR A 575 11.96 -17.92 -14.06
C TYR A 575 13.45 -18.18 -13.83
N GLU A 576 14.34 -17.28 -14.26
CA GLU A 576 15.78 -17.36 -13.96
C GLU A 576 16.04 -17.26 -12.46
N ARG A 577 15.46 -16.25 -11.79
CA ARG A 577 15.58 -16.08 -10.32
C ARG A 577 15.01 -17.26 -9.53
N ARG A 578 13.98 -17.90 -10.03
CA ARG A 578 13.34 -19.08 -9.42
C ARG A 578 13.96 -20.40 -9.88
N HIS A 579 14.98 -20.39 -10.72
CA HIS A 579 15.58 -21.57 -11.31
C HIS A 579 14.56 -22.51 -11.94
N LEU A 580 13.53 -21.94 -12.60
CA LEU A 580 12.40 -22.63 -13.23
C LEU A 580 11.53 -23.48 -12.27
N ARG A 581 11.68 -23.30 -10.95
CA ARG A 581 10.96 -24.09 -9.95
C ARG A 581 9.50 -23.66 -9.83
N ILE A 582 8.64 -24.65 -9.62
CA ILE A 582 7.22 -24.50 -9.30
C ILE A 582 7.05 -24.91 -7.84
N LEU A 583 6.33 -24.09 -7.08
CA LEU A 583 5.90 -24.41 -5.72
C LEU A 583 4.48 -23.88 -5.53
N ALA A 584 3.49 -24.78 -5.63
CA ALA A 584 2.07 -24.44 -5.52
C ALA A 584 1.27 -25.67 -5.07
N PRO A 585 0.00 -25.51 -4.65
CA PRO A 585 -0.88 -26.65 -4.43
C PRO A 585 -1.05 -27.51 -5.69
N LYS A 586 -1.19 -28.83 -5.53
CA LYS A 586 -1.34 -29.78 -6.63
C LYS A 586 -2.47 -29.38 -7.60
N GLN A 587 -3.60 -28.94 -7.07
CA GLN A 587 -4.74 -28.53 -7.87
C GLN A 587 -4.40 -27.36 -8.81
N TYR A 588 -3.66 -26.36 -8.32
CA TYR A 588 -3.26 -25.20 -9.11
C TYR A 588 -2.29 -25.60 -10.24
N VAL A 589 -1.34 -26.48 -9.95
CA VAL A 589 -0.37 -26.94 -10.97
C VAL A 589 -1.05 -27.80 -12.04
N LEU A 590 -1.98 -28.69 -11.65
CA LEU A 590 -2.80 -29.46 -12.61
C LEU A 590 -3.55 -28.52 -13.55
N ASP A 591 -4.29 -27.57 -12.99
CA ASP A 591 -5.07 -26.59 -13.75
C ASP A 591 -4.19 -25.74 -14.68
N ASN A 592 -3.00 -25.31 -14.19
CA ASN A 592 -2.04 -24.54 -14.97
C ASN A 592 -1.50 -25.31 -16.17
N CYS A 593 -1.13 -26.60 -15.98
CA CYS A 593 -0.66 -27.44 -17.09
C CYS A 593 -1.72 -27.60 -18.18
N VAL A 594 -2.98 -27.81 -17.78
CA VAL A 594 -4.11 -27.93 -18.71
C VAL A 594 -4.37 -26.59 -19.42
N TRP A 595 -4.37 -25.49 -18.66
CA TRP A 595 -4.59 -24.15 -19.21
C TRP A 595 -3.51 -23.74 -20.23
N ILE A 596 -2.23 -24.02 -19.96
CA ILE A 596 -1.15 -23.76 -20.93
C ILE A 596 -1.43 -24.48 -22.25
N CYS A 597 -1.65 -25.80 -22.19
CA CYS A 597 -1.83 -26.60 -23.38
C CYS A 597 -3.08 -26.17 -24.18
N LYS A 598 -4.19 -25.92 -23.50
CA LYS A 598 -5.47 -25.53 -24.14
C LYS A 598 -5.44 -24.12 -24.71
N THR A 599 -4.87 -23.16 -23.97
CA THR A 599 -4.75 -21.77 -24.41
C THR A 599 -3.76 -21.64 -25.55
N ALA A 600 -2.64 -22.34 -25.52
CA ALA A 600 -1.67 -22.37 -26.60
C ALA A 600 -2.29 -22.94 -27.90
N SER A 601 -2.99 -24.09 -27.80
CA SER A 601 -3.69 -24.70 -28.94
C SER A 601 -4.75 -23.76 -29.53
N LYS A 602 -5.54 -23.07 -28.70
CA LYS A 602 -6.59 -22.13 -29.19
C LYS A 602 -6.03 -20.89 -29.88
N ASN A 603 -4.77 -20.56 -29.65
CA ASN A 603 -4.13 -19.33 -30.16
C ASN A 603 -2.95 -19.63 -31.07
N ASP A 604 -2.86 -20.82 -31.60
CA ASP A 604 -1.81 -21.27 -32.55
C ASP A 604 -0.38 -21.03 -32.02
N ILE A 605 -0.19 -21.21 -30.71
CA ILE A 605 1.12 -21.15 -30.08
C ILE A 605 1.76 -22.54 -30.12
N ASP A 606 2.88 -22.65 -30.82
CA ASP A 606 3.67 -23.89 -30.85
C ASP A 606 4.37 -24.09 -29.49
N ILE A 607 4.06 -25.21 -28.84
CA ILE A 607 4.74 -25.69 -27.64
C ILE A 607 5.76 -26.75 -28.08
N PRO A 608 7.06 -26.60 -27.74
CA PRO A 608 8.05 -27.64 -28.05
C PRO A 608 7.65 -29.02 -27.52
N ASN A 609 7.76 -30.05 -28.33
CA ASN A 609 7.29 -31.41 -28.00
C ASN A 609 7.75 -31.93 -26.65
N SER A 610 9.00 -31.62 -26.23
CA SER A 610 9.53 -31.99 -24.93
C SER A 610 8.81 -31.35 -23.78
N LEU A 611 8.46 -30.06 -23.90
CA LEU A 611 7.70 -29.32 -22.91
C LEU A 611 6.24 -29.77 -22.87
N GLU A 612 5.61 -29.99 -24.02
CA GLU A 612 4.24 -30.49 -24.07
C GLU A 612 4.12 -31.86 -23.40
N THR A 613 5.09 -32.77 -23.69
CA THR A 613 5.18 -34.08 -23.02
C THR A 613 5.32 -33.92 -21.51
N GLN A 614 6.16 -33.00 -21.05
CA GLN A 614 6.32 -32.71 -19.64
C GLN A 614 5.00 -32.26 -19.02
N LEU A 615 4.35 -31.24 -19.59
CA LEU A 615 3.11 -30.66 -19.06
C LEU A 615 1.96 -31.69 -19.01
N ARG A 616 1.77 -32.48 -20.08
CA ARG A 616 0.78 -33.57 -20.11
C ARG A 616 1.08 -34.65 -19.08
N GLY A 617 2.36 -35.02 -18.94
CA GLY A 617 2.82 -36.00 -17.95
C GLY A 617 2.62 -35.51 -16.52
N MET A 618 2.88 -34.21 -16.24
CA MET A 618 2.62 -33.59 -14.94
C MET A 618 1.13 -33.55 -14.64
N ALA A 619 0.30 -33.12 -15.59
CA ALA A 619 -1.15 -33.07 -15.44
C ALA A 619 -1.73 -34.46 -15.10
N LYS A 620 -1.31 -35.50 -15.83
CA LYS A 620 -1.75 -36.89 -15.56
C LYS A 620 -1.37 -37.34 -14.14
N ARG A 621 -0.09 -37.18 -13.76
CA ARG A 621 0.38 -37.56 -12.41
C ARG A 621 -0.34 -36.81 -11.29
N LEU A 622 -0.64 -35.53 -11.50
CA LEU A 622 -1.37 -34.71 -10.51
C LEU A 622 -2.85 -35.09 -10.42
N TYR A 623 -3.49 -35.36 -11.55
CA TYR A 623 -4.88 -35.87 -11.59
C TYR A 623 -5.02 -37.16 -10.79
N GLU A 624 -4.12 -38.12 -11.04
CA GLU A 624 -4.06 -39.40 -10.28
C GLU A 624 -3.67 -39.16 -8.81
N GLY A 625 -2.68 -38.30 -8.57
CA GLY A 625 -2.19 -37.99 -7.22
C GLY A 625 -3.14 -37.16 -6.34
N ILE A 626 -4.13 -36.49 -6.92
CA ILE A 626 -5.23 -35.84 -6.22
C ILE A 626 -6.37 -36.85 -5.96
N GLY A 627 -6.53 -37.87 -6.83
CA GLY A 627 -7.49 -38.94 -6.66
C GLY A 627 -8.68 -38.86 -7.63
N TYR A 628 -8.66 -38.02 -8.63
CA TYR A 628 -9.74 -37.88 -9.59
C TYR A 628 -10.03 -39.19 -10.34
N ASP A 629 -8.99 -39.96 -10.70
CA ASP A 629 -9.11 -41.26 -11.33
C ASP A 629 -9.86 -42.28 -10.50
N LYS A 630 -9.60 -42.31 -9.19
CA LYS A 630 -10.23 -43.23 -8.22
C LYS A 630 -11.71 -42.85 -7.99
N GLN A 631 -11.97 -41.56 -7.76
CA GLN A 631 -13.31 -41.07 -7.41
C GLN A 631 -14.26 -41.07 -8.65
N SER A 632 -13.73 -40.73 -9.84
CA SER A 632 -14.53 -40.73 -11.07
C SER A 632 -14.57 -42.09 -11.78
N GLY A 633 -13.63 -42.99 -11.54
CA GLY A 633 -13.39 -44.17 -12.33
C GLY A 633 -12.90 -43.89 -13.76
N LYS A 634 -12.43 -42.65 -14.06
CA LYS A 634 -12.01 -42.18 -15.38
C LYS A 634 -10.53 -41.87 -15.41
N GLN A 635 -9.88 -42.27 -16.49
CA GLN A 635 -8.50 -41.87 -16.77
C GLN A 635 -8.43 -40.39 -17.12
N PHE A 636 -7.24 -39.79 -16.92
CA PHE A 636 -7.02 -38.40 -17.30
C PHE A 636 -7.22 -38.19 -18.79
N ASP A 637 -8.19 -37.33 -19.12
CA ASP A 637 -8.40 -36.77 -20.45
C ASP A 637 -8.38 -35.25 -20.37
N MET A 638 -7.52 -34.60 -21.15
CA MET A 638 -7.25 -33.17 -21.05
C MET A 638 -8.45 -32.32 -21.49
N ASP A 639 -9.20 -32.76 -22.46
CA ASP A 639 -10.35 -32.03 -23.01
C ASP A 639 -11.53 -32.09 -22.03
N THR A 640 -11.84 -33.25 -21.50
CA THR A 640 -12.86 -33.44 -20.45
C THR A 640 -12.51 -32.65 -19.18
N TYR A 641 -11.22 -32.67 -18.79
CA TYR A 641 -10.78 -31.91 -17.61
C TYR A 641 -10.87 -30.41 -17.85
N TRP A 642 -10.49 -29.92 -19.04
CA TRP A 642 -10.65 -28.53 -19.45
C TRP A 642 -12.11 -28.10 -19.37
N ASP A 643 -13.04 -28.90 -19.92
CA ASP A 643 -14.46 -28.63 -19.85
C ASP A 643 -14.95 -28.50 -18.41
N SER A 644 -14.44 -29.32 -17.49
CA SER A 644 -14.75 -29.22 -16.05
C SER A 644 -14.26 -27.91 -15.42
N ILE A 645 -13.10 -27.37 -15.88
CA ILE A 645 -12.61 -26.04 -15.45
C ILE A 645 -13.57 -24.93 -15.91
N LEU A 646 -14.03 -24.99 -17.15
CA LEU A 646 -14.98 -24.00 -17.69
C LEU A 646 -16.29 -23.95 -16.89
N LEU A 647 -16.75 -25.10 -16.37
CA LEU A 647 -17.95 -25.17 -15.53
C LEU A 647 -17.80 -24.51 -14.16
N ARG A 648 -16.59 -24.29 -13.64
CA ARG A 648 -16.38 -23.69 -12.32
C ARG A 648 -16.96 -22.27 -12.18
N GLY A 649 -17.21 -21.59 -13.29
CA GLY A 649 -17.95 -20.31 -13.30
C GLY A 649 -19.42 -20.40 -12.93
N ASP A 650 -20.01 -21.61 -12.90
CA ASP A 650 -21.37 -21.86 -12.46
C ASP A 650 -21.46 -21.98 -10.92
N GLU A 651 -22.63 -21.65 -10.38
CA GLU A 651 -22.87 -21.83 -8.95
C GLU A 651 -23.06 -23.32 -8.60
N PRO A 652 -22.30 -23.88 -7.64
CA PRO A 652 -22.29 -25.32 -7.36
C PRO A 652 -23.67 -25.91 -7.00
N ASN A 653 -24.52 -25.12 -6.38
CA ASN A 653 -25.79 -25.58 -5.83
C ASN A 653 -26.92 -25.68 -6.87
N LYS A 654 -26.69 -25.35 -8.12
CA LYS A 654 -27.78 -25.34 -9.13
C LYS A 654 -28.09 -26.71 -9.74
N PHE A 655 -27.16 -27.66 -9.71
CA PHE A 655 -27.35 -28.97 -10.33
C PHE A 655 -28.25 -29.93 -9.51
N ASP A 656 -28.74 -29.52 -8.34
CA ASP A 656 -29.47 -30.37 -7.37
C ASP A 656 -30.98 -30.14 -7.35
N LYS A 657 -31.61 -29.33 -8.22
CA LYS A 657 -33.08 -29.07 -8.14
C LYS A 657 -33.80 -29.40 -9.44
N ASP A 658 -34.92 -30.08 -9.30
CA ASP A 658 -35.93 -30.28 -10.34
C ASP A 658 -36.52 -28.95 -10.83
N GLU A 659 -36.70 -28.82 -12.14
CA GLU A 659 -36.95 -27.56 -12.87
C GLU A 659 -38.37 -26.96 -12.71
N GLU A 660 -39.17 -27.39 -11.75
CA GLU A 660 -40.63 -27.06 -11.71
C GLU A 660 -40.98 -25.73 -10.97
N GLU A 661 -40.09 -25.08 -10.27
CA GLU A 661 -40.40 -23.80 -9.60
C GLU A 661 -39.88 -22.57 -10.39
N PRO A 662 -40.63 -21.44 -10.41
CA PRO A 662 -40.20 -20.22 -11.07
C PRO A 662 -38.89 -19.72 -10.43
N GLN A 663 -37.83 -19.68 -11.25
CA GLN A 663 -36.49 -19.29 -10.80
C GLN A 663 -36.47 -17.83 -10.36
N THR A 664 -35.97 -17.58 -9.17
CA THR A 664 -35.65 -16.22 -8.72
C THR A 664 -34.57 -15.59 -9.66
N GLU A 665 -34.52 -14.27 -9.72
CA GLU A 665 -33.49 -13.59 -10.51
C GLU A 665 -32.06 -13.97 -10.09
N TRP A 666 -31.84 -14.29 -8.81
CA TRP A 666 -30.57 -14.84 -8.32
C TRP A 666 -30.28 -16.19 -8.98
N GLN A 667 -31.23 -17.10 -8.99
CA GLN A 667 -31.06 -18.42 -9.60
C GLN A 667 -30.81 -18.34 -11.12
N GLN A 668 -31.41 -17.36 -11.81
CA GLN A 668 -31.23 -17.16 -13.25
C GLN A 668 -29.82 -16.74 -13.61
N THR A 669 -29.05 -16.14 -12.69
CA THR A 669 -27.65 -15.73 -12.90
C THR A 669 -26.63 -16.75 -12.35
N ALA A 670 -27.08 -17.86 -11.81
CA ALA A 670 -26.23 -18.91 -11.25
C ALA A 670 -25.35 -19.59 -12.31
N GLN A 671 -25.85 -19.71 -13.54
CA GLN A 671 -25.09 -20.26 -14.67
C GLN A 671 -24.49 -19.14 -15.54
N LEU A 672 -23.26 -19.38 -15.95
CA LEU A 672 -22.58 -18.50 -16.89
C LEU A 672 -23.11 -18.73 -18.30
N ASN A 673 -23.66 -17.73 -18.94
CA ASN A 673 -24.11 -17.83 -20.34
C ASN A 673 -22.94 -17.55 -21.30
N ASN A 674 -22.28 -18.61 -21.75
CA ASN A 674 -21.16 -18.54 -22.67
C ASN A 674 -21.16 -19.78 -23.56
N GLY A 675 -20.87 -19.63 -24.86
CA GLY A 675 -20.98 -20.72 -25.85
C GLY A 675 -20.11 -21.94 -25.49
N GLU A 676 -18.84 -21.73 -25.10
CA GLU A 676 -17.94 -22.84 -24.74
C GLU A 676 -18.41 -23.54 -23.44
N VAL A 677 -18.85 -22.77 -22.46
CA VAL A 677 -19.37 -23.29 -21.19
C VAL A 677 -20.69 -24.05 -21.40
N ASN A 678 -21.53 -23.58 -22.33
CA ASN A 678 -22.77 -24.27 -22.68
C ASN A 678 -22.50 -25.66 -23.30
N VAL A 679 -21.48 -25.75 -24.17
CA VAL A 679 -21.05 -27.04 -24.76
C VAL A 679 -20.46 -27.94 -23.64
N ALA A 680 -19.62 -27.42 -22.77
CA ALA A 680 -19.04 -28.18 -21.65
C ALA A 680 -20.11 -28.77 -20.72
N ARG A 681 -21.29 -28.11 -20.55
CA ARG A 681 -22.41 -28.63 -19.78
C ARG A 681 -23.08 -29.85 -20.40
N GLU A 682 -22.88 -30.16 -21.66
CA GLU A 682 -23.40 -31.36 -22.25
C GLU A 682 -22.60 -32.63 -21.87
N SER A 683 -21.35 -32.45 -21.50
CA SER A 683 -20.44 -33.52 -21.09
C SER A 683 -20.78 -34.03 -19.67
N LYS A 684 -21.23 -35.27 -19.56
CA LYS A 684 -21.46 -35.91 -18.26
C LYS A 684 -20.19 -36.11 -17.44
N ASP A 685 -19.09 -36.39 -18.10
CA ASP A 685 -17.78 -36.62 -17.46
C ASP A 685 -17.21 -35.31 -16.95
N ALA A 686 -17.34 -34.20 -17.69
CA ALA A 686 -16.97 -32.88 -17.21
C ALA A 686 -17.79 -32.45 -15.99
N LYS A 687 -19.09 -32.69 -16.01
CA LYS A 687 -19.95 -32.44 -14.82
C LYS A 687 -19.53 -33.27 -13.62
N LEU A 688 -19.20 -34.54 -13.82
CA LEU A 688 -18.69 -35.40 -12.72
C LEU A 688 -17.41 -34.84 -12.11
N LEU A 689 -16.44 -34.44 -12.94
CA LEU A 689 -15.20 -33.83 -12.44
C LEU A 689 -15.43 -32.49 -11.74
N TYR A 690 -16.37 -31.68 -12.24
CA TYR A 690 -16.81 -30.44 -11.59
C TYR A 690 -17.43 -30.71 -10.21
N GLU A 691 -18.29 -31.71 -10.07
CA GLU A 691 -18.87 -32.11 -8.80
C GLU A 691 -17.81 -32.60 -7.81
N LEU A 692 -16.89 -33.44 -8.25
CA LEU A 692 -15.78 -33.91 -7.44
C LEU A 692 -14.91 -32.72 -6.94
N TYR A 693 -14.60 -31.78 -7.81
CA TYR A 693 -13.86 -30.57 -7.44
C TYR A 693 -14.53 -29.78 -6.32
N HIS A 694 -15.86 -29.63 -6.38
CA HIS A 694 -16.57 -28.81 -5.40
C HIS A 694 -16.96 -29.55 -4.11
N PHE A 695 -17.31 -30.85 -4.20
CA PHE A 695 -17.98 -31.52 -3.09
C PHE A 695 -17.15 -32.67 -2.48
N ASP A 696 -16.21 -33.28 -3.22
CA ASP A 696 -15.44 -34.40 -2.69
C ASP A 696 -14.35 -33.93 -1.71
N HIS A 697 -14.32 -34.55 -0.52
CA HIS A 697 -13.43 -34.15 0.55
C HIS A 697 -11.97 -34.54 0.26
N GLU A 698 -11.71 -35.75 -0.27
CA GLU A 698 -10.37 -36.22 -0.58
C GLU A 698 -9.76 -35.38 -1.70
N ILE A 699 -10.52 -35.09 -2.74
CA ILE A 699 -10.08 -34.21 -3.85
C ILE A 699 -9.69 -32.85 -3.33
N LYS A 700 -10.48 -32.27 -2.41
CA LYS A 700 -10.16 -30.95 -1.83
C LYS A 700 -8.88 -31.00 -1.00
N GLU A 701 -8.74 -31.94 -0.10
CA GLU A 701 -7.55 -32.06 0.76
C GLU A 701 -6.28 -32.39 -0.04
N ASN A 702 -6.34 -33.36 -0.92
CA ASN A 702 -5.20 -33.75 -1.74
C ASN A 702 -4.80 -32.64 -2.73
N GLY A 703 -5.77 -31.89 -3.23
CA GLY A 703 -5.55 -30.74 -4.11
C GLY A 703 -4.77 -29.61 -3.45
N GLU A 704 -4.94 -29.39 -2.16
CA GLU A 704 -4.24 -28.36 -1.38
C GLU A 704 -2.82 -28.78 -0.94
N VAL A 705 -2.44 -30.06 -1.11
CA VAL A 705 -1.08 -30.49 -0.81
C VAL A 705 -0.08 -29.76 -1.68
N ARG A 706 0.95 -29.21 -1.05
CA ARG A 706 2.03 -28.50 -1.78
C ARG A 706 2.78 -29.47 -2.69
N TYR A 707 3.00 -29.03 -3.90
CA TYR A 707 3.74 -29.74 -4.94
C TYR A 707 4.94 -28.92 -5.39
N GLN A 708 6.06 -29.58 -5.58
CA GLN A 708 7.29 -28.97 -6.08
C GLN A 708 7.76 -29.72 -7.31
N ASP A 709 8.08 -28.99 -8.37
CA ASP A 709 8.68 -29.52 -9.59
C ASP A 709 9.48 -28.42 -10.29
N LYS A 710 9.93 -28.67 -11.51
CA LYS A 710 10.70 -27.75 -12.34
C LYS A 710 10.25 -27.82 -13.78
N TYR A 711 10.03 -26.66 -14.41
CA TYR A 711 9.76 -26.56 -15.83
C TYR A 711 11.04 -26.76 -16.66
N LEU A 712 10.87 -27.16 -17.91
CA LEU A 712 11.92 -27.05 -18.92
C LEU A 712 12.13 -25.58 -19.31
N PRO A 713 13.36 -25.16 -19.72
CA PRO A 713 13.66 -23.76 -20.03
C PRO A 713 12.75 -23.14 -21.12
N SER A 714 12.26 -23.96 -22.06
CA SER A 714 11.35 -23.52 -23.12
C SER A 714 9.98 -23.00 -22.63
N ILE A 715 9.66 -23.18 -21.33
CA ILE A 715 8.45 -22.57 -20.73
C ILE A 715 8.45 -21.06 -20.83
N VAL A 716 9.63 -20.41 -20.74
CA VAL A 716 9.76 -18.95 -20.77
C VAL A 716 9.16 -18.37 -22.05
N ASP A 717 9.57 -18.89 -23.19
CA ASP A 717 9.10 -18.40 -24.51
C ASP A 717 7.60 -18.66 -24.71
N VAL A 718 7.07 -19.77 -24.17
CA VAL A 718 5.64 -20.08 -24.19
C VAL A 718 4.87 -19.10 -23.31
N VAL A 719 5.34 -18.82 -22.09
CA VAL A 719 4.69 -17.88 -21.18
C VAL A 719 4.70 -16.46 -21.72
N GLU A 720 5.80 -15.99 -22.33
CA GLU A 720 5.83 -14.66 -23.00
C GLU A 720 4.75 -14.54 -24.08
N LYS A 721 4.52 -15.58 -24.87
CA LYS A 721 3.44 -15.61 -25.88
C LYS A 721 2.05 -15.64 -25.23
N LEU A 722 1.87 -16.42 -24.16
CA LEU A 722 0.60 -16.45 -23.41
C LEU A 722 0.30 -15.10 -22.73
N GLN A 723 1.29 -14.40 -22.23
CA GLN A 723 1.13 -13.03 -21.74
C GLN A 723 0.61 -12.09 -22.85
N GLU A 724 1.14 -12.21 -24.06
CA GLU A 724 0.66 -11.41 -25.20
C GLU A 724 -0.78 -11.76 -25.56
N VAL A 725 -1.13 -13.05 -25.61
CA VAL A 725 -2.52 -13.50 -25.85
C VAL A 725 -3.47 -12.87 -24.81
N MET A 726 -3.09 -12.86 -23.55
CA MET A 726 -3.92 -12.28 -22.50
C MET A 726 -4.07 -10.76 -22.66
N ARG A 727 -2.99 -10.03 -22.99
CA ARG A 727 -3.08 -8.59 -23.29
C ARG A 727 -3.98 -8.32 -24.50
N ARG A 728 -3.88 -9.12 -25.57
CA ARG A 728 -4.78 -9.01 -26.73
C ARG A 728 -6.24 -9.26 -26.36
N LYS A 729 -6.50 -10.25 -25.49
CA LYS A 729 -7.86 -10.55 -24.99
C LYS A 729 -8.45 -9.39 -24.20
N VAL A 730 -7.68 -8.81 -23.27
CA VAL A 730 -8.07 -7.64 -22.45
C VAL A 730 -8.32 -6.42 -23.34
N CYS A 731 -7.41 -6.15 -24.28
CA CYS A 731 -7.53 -5.06 -25.26
C CYS A 731 -8.78 -5.22 -26.13
N ALA A 732 -9.01 -6.39 -26.72
CA ALA A 732 -10.16 -6.66 -27.58
C ALA A 732 -11.51 -6.51 -26.84
N LYS A 733 -11.55 -6.86 -25.55
CA LYS A 733 -12.73 -6.67 -24.71
C LYS A 733 -12.85 -5.25 -24.14
N GLN A 734 -11.90 -4.37 -24.42
CA GLN A 734 -11.86 -2.98 -23.90
C GLN A 734 -11.98 -2.93 -22.36
N ILE A 735 -11.36 -3.89 -21.68
CA ILE A 735 -11.24 -3.91 -20.23
C ILE A 735 -10.03 -3.04 -19.87
N ALA A 736 -10.20 -2.13 -18.89
CA ALA A 736 -9.12 -1.29 -18.43
C ALA A 736 -8.28 -1.98 -17.35
N VAL A 737 -7.06 -1.46 -17.10
CA VAL A 737 -6.14 -1.97 -16.08
C VAL A 737 -5.79 -0.85 -15.11
N GLU A 738 -5.93 -1.12 -13.82
CA GLU A 738 -5.57 -0.21 -12.73
C GLU A 738 -4.14 -0.56 -12.26
N CYS A 739 -3.18 0.33 -12.50
CA CYS A 739 -1.78 0.14 -12.10
C CYS A 739 -1.46 0.94 -10.85
N ASN A 740 -0.80 0.30 -9.90
CA ASN A 740 -0.40 0.90 -8.61
C ASN A 740 1.13 0.78 -8.44
N PRO A 741 1.94 1.63 -9.09
CA PRO A 741 3.38 1.37 -9.25
C PRO A 741 4.13 1.11 -7.94
N THR A 742 3.95 1.95 -6.92
CA THR A 742 4.63 1.76 -5.62
C THR A 742 4.18 0.50 -4.91
N SER A 743 2.87 0.19 -4.89
CA SER A 743 2.33 -1.07 -4.35
C SER A 743 2.93 -2.26 -5.07
N ASN A 744 2.92 -2.23 -6.40
CA ASN A 744 3.41 -3.33 -7.23
C ASN A 744 4.91 -3.60 -7.05
N LEU A 745 5.72 -2.59 -6.71
CA LEU A 745 7.11 -2.80 -6.33
C LEU A 745 7.25 -3.49 -4.96
N LYS A 746 6.28 -3.32 -4.07
CA LYS A 746 6.30 -3.89 -2.71
C LYS A 746 5.64 -5.26 -2.60
N ILE A 747 4.64 -5.53 -3.44
CA ILE A 747 3.88 -6.79 -3.43
C ILE A 747 4.33 -7.68 -4.58
N GLY A 748 4.40 -7.15 -5.80
CA GLY A 748 4.69 -7.87 -7.02
C GLY A 748 6.18 -8.16 -7.25
N PHE A 749 6.45 -8.87 -8.34
CA PHE A 749 7.80 -9.28 -8.75
C PHE A 749 8.48 -8.24 -9.65
N ILE A 750 8.54 -6.99 -9.16
CA ILE A 750 9.11 -5.83 -9.86
C ILE A 750 10.09 -5.13 -8.92
N ASP A 751 11.27 -4.74 -9.41
CA ASP A 751 12.29 -4.09 -8.59
C ASP A 751 12.37 -2.58 -8.80
N ASN A 752 12.08 -2.09 -10.02
CA ASN A 752 12.22 -0.69 -10.38
C ASN A 752 10.98 -0.18 -11.14
N TYR A 753 10.70 1.11 -11.05
CA TYR A 753 9.60 1.74 -11.79
C TYR A 753 9.77 1.61 -13.33
N CYS A 754 11.02 1.58 -13.84
CA CYS A 754 11.28 1.41 -15.28
C CYS A 754 10.88 0.03 -15.80
N ASP A 755 10.84 -0.98 -14.94
CA ASP A 755 10.52 -2.36 -15.29
C ASP A 755 9.02 -2.67 -15.12
N HIS A 756 8.26 -1.68 -14.63
CA HIS A 756 6.82 -1.83 -14.41
C HIS A 756 6.09 -2.15 -15.72
N PRO A 757 5.17 -3.14 -15.73
CA PRO A 757 4.39 -3.54 -16.89
C PRO A 757 3.68 -2.39 -17.61
N LEU A 758 3.24 -1.37 -16.88
CA LEU A 758 2.66 -0.16 -17.46
C LEU A 758 3.57 0.45 -18.54
N LEU A 759 4.85 0.65 -18.20
CA LEU A 759 5.83 1.30 -19.10
C LEU A 759 6.41 0.36 -20.17
N THR A 760 6.42 -0.95 -19.89
CA THR A 760 7.11 -1.93 -20.75
C THR A 760 6.17 -2.74 -21.65
N LYS A 761 4.95 -2.99 -21.22
CA LYS A 761 4.03 -3.95 -21.89
C LYS A 761 2.60 -3.43 -22.04
N PHE A 762 2.01 -2.68 -21.08
CA PHE A 762 0.60 -2.33 -21.14
C PHE A 762 0.35 -1.11 -22.02
N ASP A 763 1.09 -0.03 -21.75
CA ASP A 763 0.93 1.23 -22.46
C ASP A 763 2.29 1.91 -22.76
N PRO A 764 3.27 1.21 -23.40
CA PRO A 764 4.60 1.75 -23.58
C PRO A 764 4.60 3.01 -24.46
N ILE A 765 5.34 4.04 -24.03
CA ILE A 765 5.44 5.33 -24.72
C ILE A 765 5.90 5.21 -26.19
N ASP A 766 6.76 4.27 -26.51
CA ASP A 766 7.27 4.03 -27.87
C ASP A 766 6.36 3.17 -28.76
N LYS A 767 5.26 2.67 -28.23
CA LYS A 767 4.26 1.87 -28.95
C LYS A 767 2.96 2.62 -29.22
N GLN A 768 2.79 3.86 -28.76
CA GLN A 768 1.56 4.65 -28.89
C GLN A 768 1.06 4.81 -30.35
N THR A 769 1.95 4.76 -31.32
CA THR A 769 1.60 4.85 -32.75
C THR A 769 1.53 3.50 -33.45
N ASN A 770 1.79 2.40 -32.76
CA ASN A 770 1.77 1.06 -33.36
C ASN A 770 0.38 0.43 -33.28
N VAL A 771 -0.37 0.48 -34.38
CA VAL A 771 -1.76 -0.02 -34.47
C VAL A 771 -1.89 -1.53 -34.21
N ASN A 772 -0.80 -2.29 -34.36
CA ASN A 772 -0.80 -3.76 -34.18
C ASN A 772 -0.40 -4.16 -32.74
N TYR A 773 0.08 -3.20 -31.93
CA TYR A 773 0.43 -3.47 -30.55
C TYR A 773 -0.83 -3.43 -29.67
N PRO A 774 -1.04 -4.41 -28.76
CA PRO A 774 -2.22 -4.43 -27.91
C PRO A 774 -2.02 -3.45 -26.73
N LEU A 775 -2.17 -2.15 -27.00
CA LEU A 775 -2.16 -1.13 -25.96
C LEU A 775 -3.37 -1.31 -25.03
N LEU A 776 -3.11 -1.39 -23.75
CA LEU A 776 -4.14 -1.47 -22.72
C LEU A 776 -4.52 -0.06 -22.24
N ASN A 777 -5.81 0.15 -21.99
CA ASN A 777 -6.26 1.35 -21.30
C ASN A 777 -5.85 1.25 -19.82
N ALA A 778 -4.70 1.82 -19.45
CA ALA A 778 -4.13 1.71 -18.12
C ALA A 778 -4.22 3.04 -17.37
N SER A 779 -4.59 3.00 -16.09
CA SER A 779 -4.55 4.14 -15.16
C SER A 779 -3.45 3.98 -14.12
N VAL A 780 -3.12 5.08 -13.45
CA VAL A 780 -2.18 5.12 -12.33
C VAL A 780 -2.92 5.48 -11.06
N SER A 781 -2.79 4.67 -10.03
CA SER A 781 -3.46 4.81 -8.74
C SER A 781 -2.51 4.47 -7.58
N THR A 782 -2.99 4.57 -6.33
CA THR A 782 -2.13 4.47 -5.13
C THR A 782 -2.26 3.18 -4.35
N ASP A 783 -3.37 2.44 -4.48
CA ASP A 783 -3.71 1.31 -3.62
C ASP A 783 -3.90 1.75 -2.16
N ASP A 784 -3.05 1.34 -1.25
CA ASP A 784 -3.03 1.74 0.16
C ASP A 784 -2.07 2.92 0.37
N ARG A 785 -2.53 4.12 0.04
CA ARG A 785 -1.75 5.36 0.03
C ARG A 785 -0.92 5.57 1.31
N GLY A 786 -1.53 5.34 2.48
CA GLY A 786 -0.88 5.58 3.76
C GLY A 786 0.18 4.53 4.11
N VAL A 787 -0.05 3.26 3.76
CA VAL A 787 0.90 2.15 4.00
C VAL A 787 2.12 2.28 3.09
N PHE A 788 1.91 2.68 1.82
CA PHE A 788 2.99 2.87 0.84
C PHE A 788 3.58 4.28 0.84
N ALA A 789 3.05 5.17 1.66
CA ALA A 789 3.45 6.58 1.76
C ALA A 789 3.56 7.25 0.37
N THR A 790 2.50 7.17 -0.43
CA THR A 790 2.48 7.67 -1.81
C THR A 790 1.21 8.46 -2.13
N THR A 791 1.17 9.10 -3.30
CA THR A 791 0.01 9.78 -3.88
C THR A 791 0.03 9.60 -5.39
N VAL A 792 -1.09 9.80 -6.10
CA VAL A 792 -1.10 9.75 -7.57
C VAL A 792 -0.11 10.74 -8.19
N TYR A 793 0.06 11.91 -7.55
CA TYR A 793 1.06 12.91 -7.96
C TYR A 793 2.47 12.34 -7.89
N ASN A 794 2.77 11.64 -6.80
CA ASN A 794 4.06 10.98 -6.58
C ASN A 794 4.28 9.86 -7.60
N GLU A 795 3.28 9.00 -7.79
CA GLU A 795 3.34 7.91 -8.77
C GLU A 795 3.65 8.43 -10.18
N LEU A 796 2.89 9.41 -10.66
CA LEU A 796 3.09 10.01 -11.99
C LEU A 796 4.46 10.70 -12.11
N SER A 797 4.93 11.36 -11.04
CA SER A 797 6.24 12.03 -11.03
C SER A 797 7.40 11.04 -11.05
N LEU A 798 7.29 9.93 -10.33
CA LEU A 798 8.30 8.86 -10.31
C LEU A 798 8.37 8.13 -11.67
N LEU A 799 7.22 7.91 -12.31
CA LEU A 799 7.17 7.36 -13.66
C LEU A 799 7.82 8.33 -14.68
N ALA A 800 7.54 9.64 -14.57
CA ALA A 800 8.19 10.66 -15.41
C ALA A 800 9.70 10.65 -15.28
N LEU A 801 10.21 10.60 -14.04
CA LEU A 801 11.66 10.53 -13.78
C LEU A 801 12.27 9.21 -14.28
N SER A 802 11.52 8.10 -14.11
CA SER A 802 11.94 6.80 -14.62
C SER A 802 12.15 6.83 -16.14
N LEU A 803 11.22 7.42 -16.88
CA LEU A 803 11.34 7.62 -18.33
C LEU A 803 12.49 8.57 -18.69
N LYS A 804 12.66 9.67 -17.94
CA LYS A 804 13.76 10.62 -18.16
C LYS A 804 15.14 9.96 -18.02
N LYS A 805 15.29 9.01 -17.10
CA LYS A 805 16.57 8.33 -16.85
C LYS A 805 16.87 7.20 -17.84
N GLN A 806 15.92 6.77 -18.66
CA GLN A 806 16.15 5.71 -19.65
C GLN A 806 17.10 6.17 -20.75
N LYS A 807 18.08 5.31 -21.08
CA LYS A 807 19.05 5.55 -22.13
C LYS A 807 18.94 4.50 -23.22
N ASN A 808 19.21 4.88 -24.45
CA ASN A 808 19.31 3.97 -25.59
C ASN A 808 20.68 3.24 -25.56
N LYS A 809 20.87 2.29 -26.49
CA LYS A 809 22.14 1.51 -26.60
C LYS A 809 23.38 2.38 -26.85
N LYS A 810 23.21 3.65 -27.24
CA LYS A 810 24.30 4.61 -27.45
C LYS A 810 24.54 5.50 -26.23
N GLY A 811 23.88 5.25 -25.09
CA GLY A 811 24.00 6.03 -23.87
C GLY A 811 23.27 7.38 -23.86
N GLN A 812 22.50 7.70 -24.91
CA GLN A 812 21.72 8.94 -25.01
C GLN A 812 20.34 8.73 -24.36
N TYR A 813 19.73 9.77 -23.84
CA TYR A 813 18.37 9.72 -23.31
C TYR A 813 17.38 9.22 -24.38
N LYS A 814 16.54 8.27 -24.00
CA LYS A 814 15.60 7.60 -24.94
C LYS A 814 14.45 8.52 -25.32
N TYR A 815 13.96 9.35 -24.38
CA TYR A 815 12.80 10.19 -24.55
C TYR A 815 13.12 11.66 -24.27
N GLY A 816 12.51 12.58 -25.02
CA GLY A 816 12.58 14.02 -24.80
C GLY A 816 11.61 14.48 -23.70
N THR A 817 11.91 15.60 -23.05
CA THR A 817 11.08 16.14 -21.94
C THR A 817 9.62 16.33 -22.34
N ARG A 818 9.36 16.94 -23.49
CA ARG A 818 8.01 17.16 -23.99
C ARG A 818 7.24 15.85 -24.20
N GLN A 819 7.91 14.84 -24.77
CA GLN A 819 7.31 13.52 -24.98
C GLN A 819 6.92 12.85 -23.66
N ILE A 820 7.76 12.97 -22.66
CA ILE A 820 7.48 12.45 -21.30
C ILE A 820 6.26 13.17 -20.72
N VAL A 821 6.24 14.48 -20.79
CA VAL A 821 5.15 15.31 -20.23
C VAL A 821 3.80 14.98 -20.92
N GLU A 822 3.78 14.87 -22.25
CA GLU A 822 2.60 14.48 -23.01
C GLU A 822 2.12 13.06 -22.64
N TYR A 823 3.04 12.13 -22.42
CA TYR A 823 2.72 10.77 -22.00
C TYR A 823 2.17 10.72 -20.57
N ILE A 824 2.72 11.48 -19.65
CA ILE A 824 2.18 11.56 -18.28
C ILE A 824 0.78 12.19 -18.27
N ASP A 825 0.51 13.21 -19.13
CA ASP A 825 -0.86 13.74 -19.27
C ASP A 825 -1.82 12.71 -19.87
N HIS A 826 -1.35 11.88 -20.79
CA HIS A 826 -2.11 10.74 -21.29
C HIS A 826 -2.51 9.77 -20.17
N LEU A 827 -1.58 9.35 -19.31
CA LEU A 827 -1.87 8.49 -18.16
C LEU A 827 -2.82 9.15 -17.15
N ARG A 828 -2.62 10.45 -16.85
CA ARG A 828 -3.53 11.23 -16.01
C ARG A 828 -4.95 11.24 -16.55
N LEU A 829 -5.09 11.51 -17.85
CA LEU A 829 -6.39 11.50 -18.55
C LEU A 829 -7.01 10.10 -18.61
N SER A 830 -6.19 9.02 -18.67
CA SER A 830 -6.68 7.66 -18.60
C SER A 830 -7.37 7.38 -17.26
N GLY A 831 -6.78 7.83 -16.14
CA GLY A 831 -7.43 7.76 -14.82
C GLY A 831 -8.78 8.49 -14.81
N GLU A 832 -8.84 9.70 -15.35
CA GLU A 832 -10.09 10.48 -15.44
C GLU A 832 -11.18 9.79 -16.28
N ARG A 833 -10.80 9.15 -17.40
CA ARG A 833 -11.72 8.42 -18.27
C ARG A 833 -12.23 7.11 -17.66
N GLN A 834 -11.40 6.46 -16.84
CA GLN A 834 -11.74 5.20 -16.18
C GLN A 834 -12.64 5.38 -14.95
N ARG A 835 -12.83 6.61 -14.47
CA ARG A 835 -13.75 6.86 -13.36
C ARG A 835 -15.12 6.25 -13.64
N PHE A 836 -15.62 5.48 -12.71
CA PHE A 836 -16.98 4.95 -12.78
C PHE A 836 -18.00 6.08 -12.63
N LYS A 837 -18.98 6.07 -13.52
CA LYS A 837 -20.09 7.03 -13.54
C LYS A 837 -21.39 6.26 -13.39
N ILE A 838 -22.38 6.89 -12.73
CA ILE A 838 -23.75 6.37 -12.61
C ILE A 838 -24.53 6.79 -13.84
#